data_412480712c32765ae4b3f5dff9806482
#
_entry.id   412480712c32765ae4b3f5dff9806482
#
_cell.length_a   1.000
_cell.length_b   1.000
_cell.length_c   1.000
_cell.angle_alpha   90.00
_cell.angle_beta   90.00
_cell.angle_gamma   90.00
#
_symmetry.space_group_name_H-M   'P 1'
#
loop_
_entity.id
_entity.type
_entity.pdbx_description
1 polymer ?
#
loop_
_entity_poly.entity_id
_entity_poly.type
_entity_poly.pdbx_seq_one_letter_code
_entity_poly.pdbx_strand_id
1 'polypeptide(L)'
;MPTPFKLESRMRVPRTRLALAVLSSLPMVVLAGPVSAQAVPAQAPDGAGNATTLDTILVTGEKTARTLQETTTSVAVTTSVRIEQENLTSLFDILNRTANVSQMYGDRGFTIRGIANEAGAPNPLATIYLDGAALPSQVSDAGPTDLWDIAQVEVLRGPQSTIQGENALAGAIVLRTEDPTMDWSGRARVMASNPPDPRSAFAAGAPLVPDQLAFRVAVEDRDFDGYIRNPTRGTAEDARESTMARAKLLWTPAGIDGLSARLSYTRDDRDGPYMYAYSRRDVPDYYKDRINTSDYPSASDVLAQVATLEVDYAASDAWTLTSATSWTDTDMARSFDTDLTERPEAYGDTDEFYDTLSQELRLHYSGQRLRGLVGLYGSQRETDNSSVNRTNVDTPVSTIAAVLQGAGLDAATAGQLAGLYAQALPVIPVDYASRGTSRSRNLALFADVEYDLSERLSLLGGFRQDNEEYRFGATATAEFVGTLPDPAAFGPMLAPAIAGINQAGLGMVQQANGVTPGSTRVFDAFLPKLGLRYEWNDDLATGFVVQRGYRSGGSTYNIARGRNFAYDPEFTWNGELSLRSQWLDDALTLNANLYYIDWQDKQVTALFGINDYDYHTVNAGKAHLYGFEVEASHRVGAAFDWYSSLGYSRTRYDEFKTIVDAQIDDWAGAEFAYAPRWTFAVGGNVRWAENWVANLHATYRSSVSPGIGADARRLPARTLVNGRVGYETMDWTAYLFASNLFDEGYIQYSWDDDSPNVILGAPRVVGIGFEYRW
;
A
#
# COMPACT_ATOMS: atom_id res chain seq x y z
N MET A 1 26.26 23.54 18.12
CA MET A 1 25.98 22.93 16.80
C MET A 1 26.43 21.48 16.88
N PRO A 2 25.54 20.52 16.99
CA PRO A 2 25.90 19.13 16.78
C PRO A 2 26.11 18.94 15.29
N THR A 3 27.25 18.34 14.92
CA THR A 3 27.60 17.95 13.58
C THR A 3 26.53 17.00 13.04
N PRO A 4 26.05 17.16 11.78
CA PRO A 4 25.14 16.19 11.18
C PRO A 4 25.82 14.83 11.16
N PHE A 5 25.14 13.84 11.70
CA PHE A 5 25.53 12.44 11.58
C PHE A 5 25.58 12.11 10.08
N LYS A 6 26.79 11.96 9.54
CA LYS A 6 26.94 11.29 8.25
C LYS A 6 26.45 9.86 8.47
N LEU A 7 25.37 9.48 7.78
CA LEU A 7 25.04 8.07 7.56
C LEU A 7 26.24 7.40 6.91
N GLU A 8 27.11 6.78 7.71
CA GLU A 8 28.01 5.78 7.19
C GLU A 8 27.13 4.59 6.77
N SER A 9 27.09 4.34 5.47
CA SER A 9 26.49 3.14 4.91
C SER A 9 27.08 1.93 5.65
N ARG A 10 26.38 1.44 6.67
CA ARG A 10 26.75 0.20 7.32
C ARG A 10 26.51 -0.92 6.32
N MET A 11 27.57 -1.37 5.63
CA MET A 11 27.59 -2.67 5.00
C MET A 11 27.25 -3.72 6.04
N ARG A 12 25.95 -4.03 6.20
CA ARG A 12 25.52 -5.21 6.95
C ARG A 12 25.79 -6.41 6.06
N VAL A 13 26.60 -7.32 6.55
CA VAL A 13 26.86 -8.63 5.94
C VAL A 13 25.51 -9.31 5.68
N PRO A 14 25.20 -9.75 4.45
CA PRO A 14 23.96 -10.45 4.16
C PRO A 14 23.87 -11.67 5.06
N ARG A 15 22.82 -11.72 5.87
CA ARG A 15 22.54 -12.89 6.72
C ARG A 15 22.27 -14.08 5.79
N THR A 16 23.01 -15.16 5.97
CA THR A 16 23.06 -16.40 5.18
C THR A 16 21.74 -17.21 5.13
N ARG A 17 20.59 -16.56 5.16
CA ARG A 17 19.27 -17.24 5.14
C ARG A 17 18.78 -17.59 3.74
N LEU A 18 19.25 -16.89 2.68
CA LEU A 18 18.87 -17.18 1.29
C LEU A 18 19.27 -18.61 0.87
N ALA A 19 20.43 -19.07 1.30
CA ALA A 19 20.94 -20.41 0.95
C ALA A 19 20.13 -21.55 1.61
N LEU A 20 19.54 -21.31 2.80
CA LEU A 20 18.71 -22.32 3.48
C LEU A 20 17.27 -22.36 2.91
N ALA A 21 16.73 -21.24 2.46
CA ALA A 21 15.41 -21.18 1.86
C ALA A 21 15.34 -21.93 0.52
N VAL A 22 16.38 -21.80 -0.30
CA VAL A 22 16.48 -22.50 -1.60
C VAL A 22 16.63 -24.03 -1.39
N LEU A 23 17.31 -24.47 -0.32
CA LEU A 23 17.47 -25.88 -0.01
C LEU A 23 16.22 -26.56 0.60
N SER A 24 15.37 -25.80 1.27
CA SER A 24 14.12 -26.33 1.85
C SER A 24 12.96 -26.46 0.86
N SER A 25 13.07 -25.82 -0.32
CA SER A 25 12.03 -25.79 -1.36
C SER A 25 12.13 -26.92 -2.41
N LEU A 26 13.13 -27.81 -2.30
CA LEU A 26 13.21 -28.99 -3.18
C LEU A 26 12.13 -29.98 -2.76
N PRO A 27 11.08 -30.23 -3.57
CA PRO A 27 10.11 -31.28 -3.28
C PRO A 27 10.84 -32.64 -3.24
N MET A 28 10.53 -33.46 -2.24
CA MET A 28 10.89 -34.88 -2.27
C MET A 28 10.20 -35.49 -3.50
N VAL A 29 10.93 -35.64 -4.59
CA VAL A 29 10.45 -36.35 -5.79
C VAL A 29 10.36 -37.81 -5.42
N VAL A 30 9.15 -38.26 -5.10
CA VAL A 30 8.82 -39.68 -5.07
C VAL A 30 8.86 -40.15 -6.52
N LEU A 31 9.83 -41.01 -6.85
CA LEU A 31 9.99 -41.66 -8.13
C LEU A 31 8.74 -42.50 -8.45
N ALA A 32 7.78 -41.92 -9.17
CA ALA A 32 6.76 -42.66 -9.90
C ALA A 32 7.26 -42.89 -11.32
N GLY A 33 7.15 -44.12 -11.77
CA GLY A 33 7.67 -44.55 -13.08
C GLY A 33 6.97 -43.84 -14.26
N PRO A 34 7.52 -43.96 -15.48
CA PRO A 34 7.09 -43.18 -16.64
C PRO A 34 5.69 -43.49 -17.09
N VAL A 35 4.80 -42.53 -16.97
CA VAL A 35 3.52 -42.49 -17.70
C VAL A 35 3.71 -41.50 -18.85
N SER A 36 3.61 -41.98 -20.08
CA SER A 36 3.69 -41.15 -21.27
C SER A 36 2.45 -40.26 -21.37
N ALA A 37 2.54 -39.04 -20.94
CA ALA A 37 1.55 -38.00 -21.19
C ALA A 37 1.93 -37.24 -22.47
N GLN A 38 1.00 -37.10 -23.41
CA GLN A 38 1.16 -36.22 -24.57
C GLN A 38 1.03 -34.78 -24.08
N ALA A 39 2.10 -34.01 -24.31
CA ALA A 39 2.12 -32.59 -23.98
C ALA A 39 1.02 -31.83 -24.75
N VAL A 40 0.11 -31.20 -24.04
CA VAL A 40 -0.64 -30.08 -24.58
C VAL A 40 0.33 -28.90 -24.59
N PRO A 41 0.64 -28.29 -25.74
CA PRO A 41 1.56 -27.16 -25.76
C PRO A 41 0.93 -26.01 -24.97
N ALA A 42 1.63 -25.50 -23.96
CA ALA A 42 1.39 -24.18 -23.44
C ALA A 42 1.52 -23.22 -24.64
N GLN A 43 0.43 -22.63 -25.09
CA GLN A 43 0.47 -21.61 -26.12
C GLN A 43 1.25 -20.42 -25.55
N ALA A 44 2.51 -20.30 -25.98
CA ALA A 44 3.19 -19.02 -25.94
C ALA A 44 2.35 -18.02 -26.72
N PRO A 45 2.14 -16.78 -26.25
CA PRO A 45 1.48 -15.77 -27.06
C PRO A 45 2.34 -15.55 -28.31
N ASP A 46 1.74 -15.81 -29.48
CA ASP A 46 2.33 -15.54 -30.78
C ASP A 46 2.80 -14.08 -30.83
N GLY A 47 3.98 -13.91 -31.42
CA GLY A 47 4.70 -12.65 -31.47
C GLY A 47 3.90 -11.45 -31.95
N ALA A 48 4.23 -10.31 -31.39
CA ALA A 48 4.00 -8.92 -31.80
C ALA A 48 3.10 -8.70 -33.02
N GLY A 49 1.81 -8.90 -32.83
CA GLY A 49 0.78 -8.61 -33.80
C GLY A 49 -0.56 -8.50 -33.12
N ASN A 50 -0.95 -7.25 -32.73
CA ASN A 50 -2.31 -6.88 -32.34
C ASN A 50 -3.01 -7.71 -31.24
N ALA A 51 -2.36 -8.03 -30.15
CA ALA A 51 -3.01 -8.58 -28.96
C ALA A 51 -3.75 -7.47 -28.18
N THR A 52 -4.86 -7.04 -28.71
CA THR A 52 -5.90 -6.27 -28.00
C THR A 52 -7.19 -7.07 -27.91
N THR A 53 -7.09 -8.38 -27.71
CA THR A 53 -8.24 -9.20 -27.33
C THR A 53 -8.27 -9.25 -25.81
N LEU A 54 -9.28 -8.64 -25.19
CA LEU A 54 -9.61 -8.76 -23.77
C LEU A 54 -9.96 -10.20 -23.38
N ASP A 55 -10.08 -11.11 -24.36
CA ASP A 55 -10.60 -12.47 -24.22
C ASP A 55 -9.67 -13.44 -23.49
N THR A 56 -8.43 -13.08 -23.24
CA THR A 56 -7.43 -13.96 -22.62
C THR A 56 -6.70 -13.35 -21.42
N ILE A 57 -7.24 -12.28 -20.83
CA ILE A 57 -6.64 -11.72 -19.61
C ILE A 57 -6.86 -12.71 -18.46
N LEU A 58 -5.77 -13.34 -18.01
CA LEU A 58 -5.79 -14.23 -16.85
C LEU A 58 -5.68 -13.41 -15.57
N VAL A 59 -6.55 -13.71 -14.61
CA VAL A 59 -6.48 -13.19 -13.25
C VAL A 59 -5.59 -14.15 -12.44
N THR A 60 -4.45 -13.68 -12.00
CA THR A 60 -3.46 -14.48 -11.29
C THR A 60 -3.56 -14.34 -9.77
N GLY A 61 -4.13 -13.23 -9.30
CA GLY A 61 -4.33 -12.96 -7.87
C GLY A 61 -5.31 -13.91 -7.18
N GLU A 62 -6.15 -14.63 -7.92
CA GLU A 62 -6.98 -15.70 -7.34
C GLU A 62 -6.23 -17.04 -7.16
N LYS A 63 -4.94 -17.10 -7.54
CA LYS A 63 -4.11 -18.32 -7.50
C LYS A 63 -4.69 -19.53 -8.26
N THR A 64 -5.71 -19.31 -9.07
CA THR A 64 -6.33 -20.26 -9.99
C THR A 64 -6.30 -19.67 -11.39
N ALA A 65 -6.13 -20.51 -12.41
CA ALA A 65 -6.14 -20.03 -13.80
C ALA A 65 -7.59 -19.74 -14.22
N ARG A 66 -8.03 -18.50 -14.10
CA ARG A 66 -9.32 -17.99 -14.55
C ARG A 66 -9.12 -16.76 -15.41
N THR A 67 -9.93 -16.64 -16.45
CA THR A 67 -10.00 -15.41 -17.23
C THR A 67 -10.78 -14.34 -16.46
N LEU A 68 -10.64 -13.08 -16.87
CA LEU A 68 -11.40 -11.97 -16.28
C LEU A 68 -12.93 -12.18 -16.39
N GLN A 69 -13.40 -12.92 -17.39
CA GLN A 69 -14.83 -13.21 -17.60
C GLN A 69 -15.33 -14.40 -16.76
N GLU A 70 -14.43 -15.25 -16.29
CA GLU A 70 -14.79 -16.40 -15.43
C GLU A 70 -14.79 -16.04 -13.94
N THR A 71 -14.09 -14.96 -13.52
CA THR A 71 -14.04 -14.60 -12.10
C THR A 71 -15.30 -13.90 -11.61
N THR A 72 -15.73 -14.24 -10.39
CA THR A 72 -16.77 -13.49 -9.66
C THR A 72 -16.20 -12.34 -8.81
N THR A 73 -14.89 -12.33 -8.59
CA THR A 73 -14.21 -11.30 -7.81
C THR A 73 -14.21 -9.97 -8.56
N SER A 74 -14.37 -8.86 -7.82
CA SER A 74 -14.16 -7.53 -8.38
C SER A 74 -12.67 -7.29 -8.58
N VAL A 75 -12.21 -7.33 -9.82
CA VAL A 75 -10.80 -7.11 -10.18
C VAL A 75 -10.68 -6.18 -11.37
N ALA A 76 -9.77 -5.21 -11.28
CA ALA A 76 -9.34 -4.38 -12.40
C ALA A 76 -7.95 -4.85 -12.85
N VAL A 77 -7.78 -5.07 -14.14
CA VAL A 77 -6.52 -5.54 -14.72
C VAL A 77 -5.96 -4.48 -15.65
N THR A 78 -4.68 -4.13 -15.47
CA THR A 78 -3.93 -3.24 -16.34
C THR A 78 -2.73 -4.00 -16.89
N THR A 79 -2.70 -4.22 -18.20
CA THR A 79 -1.64 -4.94 -18.91
C THR A 79 -0.47 -4.04 -19.27
N SER A 80 0.71 -4.61 -19.60
CA SER A 80 1.89 -3.87 -20.09
C SER A 80 1.57 -2.98 -21.30
N VAL A 81 0.77 -3.46 -22.24
CA VAL A 81 0.32 -2.68 -23.40
C VAL A 81 -0.39 -1.39 -22.98
N ARG A 82 -1.28 -1.47 -22.00
CA ARG A 82 -2.01 -0.31 -21.49
C ARG A 82 -1.11 0.62 -20.68
N ILE A 83 -0.19 0.08 -19.87
CA ILE A 83 0.84 0.84 -19.15
C ILE A 83 1.62 1.72 -20.13
N GLU A 84 2.04 1.17 -21.25
CA GLU A 84 2.78 1.88 -22.28
C GLU A 84 1.94 2.91 -23.05
N GLN A 85 0.74 2.52 -23.51
CA GLN A 85 -0.14 3.40 -24.30
C GLN A 85 -0.55 4.65 -23.54
N GLU A 86 -0.74 4.55 -22.24
CA GLU A 86 -1.15 5.66 -21.38
C GLU A 86 0.01 6.36 -20.68
N ASN A 87 1.25 5.89 -20.90
CA ASN A 87 2.45 6.38 -20.22
C ASN A 87 2.30 6.36 -18.68
N LEU A 88 1.78 5.24 -18.14
CA LEU A 88 1.69 5.03 -16.70
C LEU A 88 3.08 4.67 -16.18
N THR A 89 3.58 5.41 -15.19
CA THR A 89 4.95 5.26 -14.69
C THR A 89 5.02 4.77 -13.26
N SER A 90 3.92 4.87 -12.52
CA SER A 90 3.83 4.40 -11.15
C SER A 90 2.54 3.62 -10.89
N LEU A 91 2.54 2.77 -9.85
CA LEU A 91 1.36 2.08 -9.38
C LEU A 91 0.20 3.05 -9.09
N PHE A 92 0.48 4.24 -8.55
CA PHE A 92 -0.54 5.23 -8.22
C PHE A 92 -1.26 5.80 -9.46
N ASP A 93 -0.62 5.81 -10.62
CA ASP A 93 -1.29 6.14 -11.89
C ASP A 93 -2.40 5.13 -12.19
N ILE A 94 -2.16 3.83 -11.93
CA ILE A 94 -3.15 2.77 -12.09
C ILE A 94 -4.25 2.89 -11.03
N LEU A 95 -3.90 3.11 -9.77
CA LEU A 95 -4.85 3.22 -8.68
C LEU A 95 -5.84 4.37 -8.88
N ASN A 96 -5.37 5.54 -9.34
CA ASN A 96 -6.21 6.72 -9.58
C ASN A 96 -7.22 6.55 -10.74
N ARG A 97 -7.05 5.56 -11.61
CA ARG A 97 -7.98 5.23 -12.70
C ARG A 97 -8.88 4.04 -12.40
N THR A 98 -8.67 3.37 -11.28
CA THR A 98 -9.43 2.20 -10.86
C THR A 98 -10.69 2.62 -10.09
N ALA A 99 -11.84 2.03 -10.43
CA ALA A 99 -13.11 2.31 -9.75
C ALA A 99 -13.01 2.02 -8.25
N ASN A 100 -13.52 2.94 -7.42
CA ASN A 100 -13.50 2.88 -5.95
C ASN A 100 -12.10 2.77 -5.33
N VAL A 101 -11.06 3.18 -6.05
CA VAL A 101 -9.70 3.30 -5.54
C VAL A 101 -9.26 4.75 -5.65
N SER A 102 -8.53 5.24 -4.67
CA SER A 102 -8.07 6.64 -4.63
C SER A 102 -6.77 6.76 -3.86
N GLN A 103 -5.86 7.50 -4.41
CA GLN A 103 -4.62 7.90 -3.77
C GLN A 103 -4.87 8.90 -2.63
N MET A 104 -4.10 8.78 -1.55
CA MET A 104 -4.02 9.70 -0.43
C MET A 104 -2.54 9.87 0.00
N TYR A 105 -2.20 10.89 0.77
CA TYR A 105 -0.84 11.18 1.26
C TYR A 105 0.25 11.29 0.16
N GLY A 106 -0.04 11.94 -0.95
CA GLY A 106 0.92 11.94 -2.06
C GLY A 106 1.01 10.55 -2.72
N ASP A 107 2.21 10.12 -3.10
CA ASP A 107 2.45 8.79 -3.71
C ASP A 107 2.63 7.69 -2.65
N ARG A 108 1.87 7.74 -1.54
CA ARG A 108 2.20 6.91 -0.38
C ARG A 108 1.06 6.11 0.21
N GLY A 109 -0.16 6.50 0.00
CA GLY A 109 -1.30 5.79 0.54
C GLY A 109 -2.43 5.72 -0.45
N PHE A 110 -3.31 4.76 -0.27
CA PHE A 110 -4.50 4.59 -1.10
C PHE A 110 -5.67 4.04 -0.29
N THR A 111 -6.86 4.24 -0.83
CA THR A 111 -8.08 3.64 -0.33
C THR A 111 -8.65 2.68 -1.36
N ILE A 112 -9.20 1.56 -0.91
CA ILE A 112 -10.03 0.65 -1.72
C ILE A 112 -11.44 0.66 -1.12
N ARG A 113 -12.46 1.03 -1.91
CA ARG A 113 -13.86 1.17 -1.45
C ARG A 113 -14.01 2.14 -0.26
N GLY A 114 -13.09 3.12 -0.14
CA GLY A 114 -13.00 4.04 0.98
C GLY A 114 -12.33 3.47 2.24
N ILE A 115 -11.82 2.25 2.19
CA ILE A 115 -11.05 1.65 3.28
C ILE A 115 -9.57 2.03 3.10
N ALA A 116 -9.00 2.69 4.09
CA ALA A 116 -7.59 3.08 4.12
C ALA A 116 -6.93 2.60 5.41
N ASN A 117 -5.60 2.47 5.38
CA ASN A 117 -4.83 2.30 6.60
C ASN A 117 -4.98 3.54 7.48
N GLU A 118 -5.22 3.32 8.76
CA GLU A 118 -5.23 4.39 9.76
C GLU A 118 -3.80 4.67 10.23
N ALA A 119 -3.52 5.92 10.55
CA ALA A 119 -2.22 6.31 11.07
C ALA A 119 -1.85 5.50 12.32
N GLY A 120 -0.64 4.94 12.34
CA GLY A 120 -0.15 4.14 13.46
C GLY A 120 -0.66 2.68 13.50
N ALA A 121 -1.51 2.25 12.59
CA ALA A 121 -1.95 0.85 12.54
C ALA A 121 -0.82 -0.04 11.98
N PRO A 122 -0.36 -1.05 12.73
CA PRO A 122 0.81 -1.85 12.34
C PRO A 122 0.53 -2.83 11.19
N ASN A 123 -0.72 -3.18 10.93
CA ASN A 123 -1.12 -4.11 9.89
C ASN A 123 -1.90 -3.37 8.79
N PRO A 124 -1.54 -3.54 7.49
CA PRO A 124 -2.26 -2.93 6.39
C PRO A 124 -3.65 -3.54 6.21
N LEU A 125 -4.56 -2.79 5.58
CA LEU A 125 -5.90 -3.27 5.20
C LEU A 125 -5.91 -3.90 3.80
N ALA A 126 -4.91 -3.58 2.99
CA ALA A 126 -4.66 -4.18 1.69
C ALA A 126 -3.15 -4.44 1.51
N THR A 127 -2.80 -5.56 0.91
CA THR A 127 -1.41 -5.96 0.67
C THR A 127 -1.06 -5.85 -0.81
N ILE A 128 0.15 -5.35 -1.08
CA ILE A 128 0.75 -5.35 -2.42
C ILE A 128 1.64 -6.58 -2.55
N TYR A 129 1.47 -7.31 -3.64
CA TYR A 129 2.27 -8.49 -3.98
C TYR A 129 3.10 -8.20 -5.22
N LEU A 130 4.39 -8.53 -5.18
CA LEU A 130 5.29 -8.51 -6.33
C LEU A 130 5.74 -9.95 -6.65
N ASP A 131 5.36 -10.47 -7.81
CA ASP A 131 5.62 -11.86 -8.22
C ASP A 131 5.26 -12.89 -7.13
N GLY A 132 4.17 -12.65 -6.38
CA GLY A 132 3.69 -13.51 -5.30
C GLY A 132 4.27 -13.24 -3.91
N ALA A 133 5.31 -12.42 -3.79
CA ALA A 133 5.84 -11.98 -2.49
C ALA A 133 5.02 -10.82 -1.92
N ALA A 134 4.54 -10.96 -0.69
CA ALA A 134 3.88 -9.87 0.03
C ALA A 134 4.90 -8.80 0.43
N LEU A 135 4.68 -7.56 0.04
CA LEU A 135 5.50 -6.43 0.43
C LEU A 135 5.05 -5.89 1.80
N PRO A 136 5.98 -5.47 2.68
CA PRO A 136 5.62 -4.76 3.90
C PRO A 136 4.80 -3.49 3.60
N SER A 137 3.87 -3.12 4.48
CA SER A 137 3.02 -1.93 4.28
C SER A 137 3.83 -0.64 4.11
N GLN A 138 4.94 -0.55 4.79
CA GLN A 138 5.85 0.59 4.73
C GLN A 138 6.53 0.73 3.37
N VAL A 139 6.73 -0.37 2.66
CA VAL A 139 7.28 -0.38 1.28
C VAL A 139 6.23 0.11 0.28
N SER A 140 4.94 -0.09 0.54
CA SER A 140 3.89 0.50 -0.29
C SER A 140 3.94 2.03 -0.32
N ASP A 141 4.52 2.61 0.73
CA ASP A 141 4.71 4.06 0.84
C ASP A 141 5.98 4.56 0.13
N ALA A 142 6.95 3.69 -0.18
CA ALA A 142 8.26 4.10 -0.65
C ALA A 142 8.78 3.32 -1.88
N GLY A 143 8.14 2.25 -2.32
CA GLY A 143 8.52 1.45 -3.52
C GLY A 143 8.70 -0.04 -3.20
N PRO A 144 8.88 -0.96 -4.15
CA PRO A 144 8.94 -0.74 -5.60
C PRO A 144 7.56 -0.51 -6.21
N THR A 145 7.29 0.69 -6.67
CA THR A 145 6.00 1.08 -7.26
C THR A 145 6.11 1.50 -8.73
N ASP A 146 7.33 1.51 -9.30
CA ASP A 146 7.59 1.82 -10.70
C ASP A 146 7.14 0.67 -11.61
N LEU A 147 6.60 1.03 -12.77
CA LEU A 147 5.93 0.09 -13.68
C LEU A 147 6.82 -0.40 -14.84
N TRP A 148 8.13 -0.10 -14.82
CA TRP A 148 9.03 -0.61 -15.84
C TRP A 148 9.12 -2.14 -15.77
N ASP A 149 8.97 -2.80 -16.91
CA ASP A 149 9.03 -4.25 -17.06
C ASP A 149 8.01 -5.02 -16.22
N ILE A 150 6.82 -4.40 -16.02
CA ILE A 150 5.64 -5.02 -15.43
C ILE A 150 4.75 -5.56 -16.55
N ALA A 151 4.41 -6.85 -16.49
CA ALA A 151 3.49 -7.50 -17.43
C ALA A 151 2.05 -7.15 -17.13
N GLN A 152 1.68 -7.11 -15.84
CA GLN A 152 0.29 -6.95 -15.42
C GLN A 152 0.21 -6.42 -13.99
N VAL A 153 -0.76 -5.54 -13.76
CA VAL A 153 -1.19 -5.13 -12.42
C VAL A 153 -2.66 -5.46 -12.24
N GLU A 154 -2.97 -6.18 -11.18
CA GLU A 154 -4.33 -6.54 -10.78
C GLU A 154 -4.69 -5.83 -9.48
N VAL A 155 -5.84 -5.17 -9.45
CA VAL A 155 -6.40 -4.54 -8.24
C VAL A 155 -7.66 -5.31 -7.86
N LEU A 156 -7.52 -6.21 -6.88
CA LEU A 156 -8.63 -6.99 -6.33
C LEU A 156 -9.29 -6.17 -5.22
N ARG A 157 -10.59 -5.91 -5.37
CA ARG A 157 -11.36 -5.06 -4.46
C ARG A 157 -12.26 -5.90 -3.56
N GLY A 158 -12.37 -5.51 -2.29
CA GLY A 158 -13.07 -6.28 -1.27
C GLY A 158 -12.21 -7.39 -0.67
N PRO A 159 -12.68 -8.07 0.38
CA PRO A 159 -11.90 -9.06 1.13
C PRO A 159 -11.31 -10.16 0.25
N GLN A 160 -10.00 -10.34 0.34
CA GLN A 160 -9.26 -11.41 -0.34
C GLN A 160 -8.65 -12.42 0.66
N SER A 161 -9.04 -12.33 1.93
CA SER A 161 -8.40 -13.06 3.02
C SER A 161 -8.49 -14.58 2.90
N THR A 162 -9.51 -15.14 2.22
CA THR A 162 -9.63 -16.59 1.98
C THR A 162 -8.46 -17.13 1.15
N ILE A 163 -7.98 -16.38 0.17
CA ILE A 163 -6.90 -16.81 -0.74
C ILE A 163 -5.56 -16.18 -0.35
N GLN A 164 -5.53 -14.88 -0.06
CA GLN A 164 -4.29 -14.16 0.23
C GLN A 164 -3.87 -14.26 1.70
N GLY A 165 -4.83 -14.40 2.62
CA GLY A 165 -4.59 -14.51 4.04
C GLY A 165 -4.71 -13.19 4.80
N GLU A 166 -3.81 -12.99 5.75
CA GLU A 166 -3.80 -11.79 6.59
C GLU A 166 -3.66 -10.49 5.77
N ASN A 167 -4.17 -9.39 6.32
CA ASN A 167 -3.98 -8.05 5.75
C ASN A 167 -4.54 -7.86 4.33
N ALA A 168 -5.59 -8.60 3.97
CA ALA A 168 -6.30 -8.48 2.70
C ALA A 168 -7.80 -8.20 2.90
N LEU A 169 -8.16 -7.44 3.95
CA LEU A 169 -9.55 -7.13 4.31
C LEU A 169 -10.20 -6.17 3.32
N ALA A 170 -9.48 -5.15 2.84
CA ALA A 170 -9.96 -4.19 1.85
C ALA A 170 -9.75 -4.67 0.41
N GLY A 171 -8.72 -5.50 0.18
CA GLY A 171 -8.33 -5.96 -1.13
C GLY A 171 -6.88 -6.41 -1.21
N ALA A 172 -6.42 -6.64 -2.44
CA ALA A 172 -5.03 -6.93 -2.74
C ALA A 172 -4.63 -6.31 -4.08
N ILE A 173 -3.36 -5.94 -4.22
CA ILE A 173 -2.78 -5.46 -5.47
C ILE A 173 -1.69 -6.43 -5.86
N VAL A 174 -1.76 -6.99 -7.07
CA VAL A 174 -0.80 -7.99 -7.55
C VAL A 174 -0.06 -7.42 -8.76
N LEU A 175 1.25 -7.26 -8.62
CA LEU A 175 2.15 -6.87 -9.70
C LEU A 175 2.88 -8.13 -10.18
N ARG A 176 2.79 -8.39 -11.49
CA ARG A 176 3.59 -9.40 -12.16
C ARG A 176 4.59 -8.75 -13.08
N THR A 177 5.85 -9.13 -12.92
CA THR A 177 6.91 -8.69 -13.82
C THR A 177 6.94 -9.55 -15.08
N GLU A 178 7.49 -9.02 -16.18
CA GLU A 178 7.64 -9.78 -17.43
C GLU A 178 8.45 -11.05 -17.23
N ASP A 179 8.01 -12.15 -17.84
CA ASP A 179 8.69 -13.43 -17.79
C ASP A 179 9.79 -13.53 -18.85
N PRO A 180 10.86 -14.31 -18.61
CA PRO A 180 11.83 -14.67 -19.63
C PRO A 180 11.18 -15.42 -20.78
N THR A 181 11.61 -15.13 -22.02
CA THR A 181 11.18 -15.81 -23.23
C THR A 181 12.30 -16.65 -23.82
N MET A 182 11.96 -17.66 -24.63
CA MET A 182 12.94 -18.48 -25.35
C MET A 182 13.45 -17.79 -26.63
N ASP A 183 13.02 -16.57 -26.88
CA ASP A 183 13.49 -15.70 -27.96
C ASP A 183 14.24 -14.50 -27.40
N TRP A 184 15.23 -14.02 -28.16
CA TRP A 184 15.91 -12.77 -27.85
C TRP A 184 14.94 -11.60 -27.95
N SER A 185 14.81 -10.86 -26.91
CA SER A 185 13.95 -9.68 -26.86
C SER A 185 14.51 -8.65 -25.88
N GLY A 186 14.23 -7.40 -26.15
CA GLY A 186 14.61 -6.35 -25.24
C GLY A 186 13.98 -5.02 -25.57
N ARG A 187 14.09 -4.08 -24.64
CA ARG A 187 13.63 -2.70 -24.80
C ARG A 187 14.47 -1.74 -23.97
N ALA A 188 14.64 -0.52 -24.50
CA ALA A 188 15.31 0.57 -23.81
C ALA A 188 14.45 1.83 -23.91
N ARG A 189 14.32 2.58 -22.82
CA ARG A 189 13.51 3.80 -22.75
C ARG A 189 14.31 4.95 -22.14
N VAL A 190 14.17 6.15 -22.69
CA VAL A 190 14.62 7.39 -22.06
C VAL A 190 13.47 8.39 -22.05
N MET A 191 13.31 9.12 -20.95
CA MET A 191 12.30 10.15 -20.77
C MET A 191 12.91 11.40 -20.17
N ALA A 192 12.40 12.57 -20.56
CA ALA A 192 12.71 13.85 -19.96
C ALA A 192 11.47 14.72 -19.90
N SER A 193 11.33 15.51 -18.85
CA SER A 193 10.15 16.36 -18.65
C SER A 193 10.49 17.73 -18.06
N ASN A 194 9.49 18.57 -18.02
CA ASN A 194 9.48 19.84 -17.32
C ASN A 194 8.23 19.88 -16.40
N PRO A 195 8.38 19.98 -15.08
CA PRO A 195 9.63 20.00 -14.30
C PRO A 195 10.52 18.76 -14.52
N PRO A 196 11.85 18.88 -14.27
CA PRO A 196 12.80 17.83 -14.60
C PRO A 196 12.55 16.52 -13.81
N ASP A 197 12.37 15.43 -14.53
CA ASP A 197 12.24 14.04 -14.01
C ASP A 197 12.83 13.10 -15.08
N PRO A 198 14.17 13.15 -15.31
CA PRO A 198 14.81 12.26 -16.26
C PRO A 198 14.70 10.80 -15.77
N ARG A 199 14.42 9.92 -16.73
CA ARG A 199 14.35 8.47 -16.51
C ARG A 199 15.06 7.74 -17.63
N SER A 200 15.82 6.72 -17.27
CA SER A 200 16.40 5.78 -18.20
C SER A 200 16.09 4.34 -17.78
N ALA A 201 15.72 3.51 -18.73
CA ALA A 201 15.31 2.15 -18.44
C ALA A 201 15.76 1.19 -19.54
N PHE A 202 16.09 -0.03 -19.13
CA PHE A 202 16.55 -1.10 -20.01
C PHE A 202 15.98 -2.44 -19.54
N ALA A 203 15.56 -3.29 -20.49
CA ALA A 203 15.22 -4.68 -20.21
C ALA A 203 15.64 -5.55 -21.38
N ALA A 204 16.18 -6.74 -21.09
CA ALA A 204 16.54 -7.72 -22.11
C ALA A 204 16.43 -9.14 -21.57
N GLY A 205 16.09 -10.09 -22.45
CA GLY A 205 15.98 -11.50 -22.16
C GLY A 205 16.39 -12.37 -23.34
N ALA A 206 16.77 -13.60 -23.03
CA ALA A 206 17.26 -14.56 -24.00
C ALA A 206 17.26 -15.98 -23.44
N PRO A 207 17.24 -17.04 -24.29
CA PRO A 207 17.57 -18.37 -23.85
C PRO A 207 19.06 -18.51 -23.51
N LEU A 208 19.36 -19.09 -22.35
CA LEU A 208 20.69 -19.59 -21.98
C LEU A 208 20.89 -21.02 -22.50
N VAL A 209 19.81 -21.81 -22.46
CA VAL A 209 19.73 -23.14 -23.08
C VAL A 209 18.44 -23.16 -23.88
N PRO A 210 18.50 -23.34 -25.20
CA PRO A 210 17.31 -23.36 -26.06
C PRO A 210 16.21 -24.26 -25.49
N ASP A 211 14.99 -23.76 -25.45
CA ASP A 211 13.76 -24.43 -25.00
C ASP A 211 13.77 -24.93 -23.55
N GLN A 212 14.83 -24.61 -22.77
CA GLN A 212 14.94 -25.12 -21.39
C GLN A 212 15.26 -24.05 -20.33
N LEU A 213 16.09 -23.09 -20.64
CA LEU A 213 16.49 -22.08 -19.65
C LEU A 213 16.58 -20.72 -20.31
N ALA A 214 15.81 -19.79 -19.83
CA ALA A 214 15.83 -18.40 -20.27
C ALA A 214 16.08 -17.45 -19.08
N PHE A 215 16.60 -16.28 -19.38
CA PHE A 215 16.78 -15.20 -18.42
C PHE A 215 16.14 -13.91 -18.91
N ARG A 216 15.82 -13.02 -17.97
CA ARG A 216 15.47 -11.62 -18.23
C ARG A 216 16.09 -10.74 -17.16
N VAL A 217 16.60 -9.57 -17.58
CA VAL A 217 17.09 -8.53 -16.67
C VAL A 217 16.42 -7.22 -17.03
N ALA A 218 16.12 -6.40 -16.02
CA ALA A 218 15.57 -5.07 -16.19
C ALA A 218 16.20 -4.11 -15.18
N VAL A 219 16.43 -2.86 -15.61
CA VAL A 219 16.93 -1.77 -14.77
C VAL A 219 16.17 -0.50 -15.13
N GLU A 220 15.81 0.29 -14.16
CA GLU A 220 15.30 1.65 -14.31
C GLU A 220 16.02 2.56 -13.34
N ASP A 221 16.39 3.74 -13.81
CA ASP A 221 17.01 4.82 -13.06
C ASP A 221 16.19 6.09 -13.23
N ARG A 222 15.98 6.83 -12.14
CA ARG A 222 15.18 8.05 -12.09
C ARG A 222 15.84 9.06 -11.16
N ASP A 223 15.88 10.32 -11.61
CA ASP A 223 16.40 11.46 -10.87
C ASP A 223 15.42 12.64 -10.99
N PHE A 224 14.60 12.84 -9.96
CA PHE A 224 13.54 13.86 -9.93
C PHE A 224 13.93 15.02 -9.04
N ASP A 225 14.03 16.22 -9.61
CA ASP A 225 14.47 17.45 -8.91
C ASP A 225 13.49 17.96 -7.83
N GLY A 226 12.23 17.50 -7.83
CA GLY A 226 11.19 17.96 -6.90
C GLY A 226 10.39 19.16 -7.41
N TYR A 227 9.26 19.41 -6.73
CA TYR A 227 8.37 20.56 -6.97
C TYR A 227 8.43 21.60 -5.85
N ILE A 228 8.91 21.22 -4.65
CA ILE A 228 8.82 22.00 -3.43
C ILE A 228 10.19 22.53 -3.07
N ARG A 229 10.32 23.86 -3.00
CA ARG A 229 11.55 24.53 -2.61
C ARG A 229 11.56 24.74 -1.09
N ASN A 230 12.67 24.46 -0.43
CA ASN A 230 12.90 24.80 0.96
C ASN A 230 13.95 25.92 1.08
N PRO A 231 13.54 27.18 1.28
CA PRO A 231 14.48 28.30 1.39
C PRO A 231 15.28 28.30 2.69
N THR A 232 14.80 27.68 3.77
CA THR A 232 15.48 27.59 5.07
C THR A 232 16.75 26.74 4.95
N ARG A 233 16.67 25.61 4.25
CA ARG A 233 17.79 24.69 4.03
C ARG A 233 18.52 24.91 2.69
N GLY A 234 17.90 25.62 1.74
CA GLY A 234 18.43 25.84 0.40
C GLY A 234 18.37 24.58 -0.48
N THR A 235 17.39 23.68 -0.26
CA THR A 235 17.23 22.39 -0.93
C THR A 235 15.85 22.28 -1.59
N ALA A 236 15.65 21.28 -2.44
CA ALA A 236 14.33 20.77 -2.76
C ALA A 236 13.85 19.86 -1.60
N GLU A 237 12.54 19.85 -1.34
CA GLU A 237 11.95 19.08 -0.25
C GLU A 237 11.47 17.70 -0.70
N ASP A 238 11.02 17.57 -1.95
CA ASP A 238 10.39 16.40 -2.51
C ASP A 238 11.18 15.80 -3.68
N ALA A 239 12.49 16.09 -3.77
CA ALA A 239 13.39 15.45 -4.72
C ALA A 239 13.43 13.93 -4.49
N ARG A 240 13.65 13.16 -5.56
CA ARG A 240 13.69 11.69 -5.48
C ARG A 240 14.71 11.12 -6.45
N GLU A 241 15.55 10.24 -5.93
CA GLU A 241 16.41 9.37 -6.71
C GLU A 241 15.97 7.92 -6.52
N SER A 242 15.97 7.11 -7.58
CA SER A 242 15.69 5.69 -7.45
C SER A 242 16.36 4.86 -8.52
N THR A 243 16.88 3.70 -8.12
CA THR A 243 17.42 2.69 -9.02
C THR A 243 16.75 1.36 -8.72
N MET A 244 16.00 0.83 -9.69
CA MET A 244 15.38 -0.49 -9.62
C MET A 244 16.14 -1.46 -10.53
N ALA A 245 16.47 -2.64 -10.03
CA ALA A 245 17.07 -3.73 -10.80
C ALA A 245 16.33 -5.03 -10.58
N ARG A 246 16.05 -5.77 -11.65
CA ARG A 246 15.40 -7.09 -11.62
C ARG A 246 16.19 -8.12 -12.41
N ALA A 247 16.16 -9.36 -11.94
CA ALA A 247 16.67 -10.53 -12.67
C ALA A 247 15.69 -11.68 -12.51
N LYS A 248 15.36 -12.36 -13.60
CA LYS A 248 14.45 -13.51 -13.60
C LYS A 248 15.03 -14.64 -14.43
N LEU A 249 14.85 -15.87 -13.95
CA LEU A 249 15.20 -17.10 -14.66
C LEU A 249 13.91 -17.95 -14.81
N LEU A 250 13.73 -18.52 -15.99
CA LEU A 250 12.71 -19.53 -16.28
C LEU A 250 13.41 -20.82 -16.68
N TRP A 251 13.11 -21.92 -15.98
CA TRP A 251 13.67 -23.23 -16.25
C TRP A 251 12.57 -24.25 -16.52
N THR A 252 12.61 -24.85 -17.71
CA THR A 252 11.67 -25.88 -18.21
C THR A 252 12.50 -27.06 -18.73
N PRO A 253 12.98 -27.97 -17.85
CA PRO A 253 13.90 -29.03 -18.23
C PRO A 253 13.26 -30.07 -19.16
N ALA A 254 13.90 -30.37 -20.29
CA ALA A 254 13.42 -31.38 -21.24
C ALA A 254 13.37 -32.82 -20.68
N GLY A 255 14.02 -33.09 -19.56
CA GLY A 255 14.04 -34.43 -18.94
C GLY A 255 12.94 -34.69 -17.93
N ILE A 256 12.11 -33.69 -17.59
CA ILE A 256 11.01 -33.79 -16.62
C ILE A 256 9.82 -33.07 -17.20
N ASP A 257 8.96 -33.81 -17.86
CA ASP A 257 7.75 -33.23 -18.46
C ASP A 257 6.86 -32.59 -17.40
N GLY A 258 6.30 -31.43 -17.73
CA GLY A 258 5.38 -30.70 -16.84
C GLY A 258 6.05 -29.94 -15.70
N LEU A 259 7.39 -29.91 -15.61
CA LEU A 259 8.12 -29.10 -14.62
C LEU A 259 8.47 -27.73 -15.20
N SER A 260 8.12 -26.69 -14.47
CA SER A 260 8.65 -25.33 -14.68
C SER A 260 9.07 -24.68 -13.36
N ALA A 261 10.13 -23.89 -13.38
CA ALA A 261 10.58 -23.14 -12.22
C ALA A 261 10.93 -21.70 -12.63
N ARG A 262 10.44 -20.73 -11.85
CA ARG A 262 10.72 -19.30 -11.99
C ARG A 262 11.43 -18.81 -10.75
N LEU A 263 12.63 -18.25 -10.92
CA LEU A 263 13.36 -17.54 -9.87
C LEU A 263 13.40 -16.06 -10.22
N SER A 264 12.88 -15.22 -9.36
CA SER A 264 12.91 -13.76 -9.52
C SER A 264 13.68 -13.11 -8.38
N TYR A 265 14.42 -12.05 -8.70
CA TYR A 265 15.04 -11.17 -7.72
C TYR A 265 14.84 -9.72 -8.14
N THR A 266 14.35 -8.88 -7.23
CA THR A 266 14.20 -7.44 -7.39
C THR A 266 14.95 -6.73 -6.28
N ARG A 267 15.73 -5.71 -6.63
CA ARG A 267 16.33 -4.72 -5.73
C ARG A 267 15.81 -3.35 -6.13
N ASP A 268 15.28 -2.61 -5.19
CA ASP A 268 14.84 -1.22 -5.32
C ASP A 268 15.55 -0.39 -4.27
N ASP A 269 16.34 0.60 -4.70
CA ASP A 269 17.14 1.49 -3.89
C ASP A 269 16.62 2.91 -4.13
N ARG A 270 16.13 3.58 -3.11
CA ARG A 270 15.35 4.80 -3.28
C ARG A 270 15.58 5.80 -2.16
N ASP A 271 16.03 6.99 -2.56
CA ASP A 271 16.02 8.20 -1.74
C ASP A 271 14.85 9.09 -2.15
N GLY A 272 14.12 9.64 -1.21
CA GLY A 272 13.00 10.50 -1.53
C GLY A 272 12.40 11.20 -0.31
N PRO A 273 11.30 11.93 -0.50
CA PRO A 273 10.66 12.65 0.59
C PRO A 273 9.97 11.68 1.54
N TYR A 274 9.88 12.00 2.81
CA TYR A 274 8.96 11.36 3.76
C TYR A 274 7.58 12.06 3.72
N MET A 275 6.57 11.50 4.39
CA MET A 275 5.19 12.00 4.38
C MET A 275 5.02 13.45 4.86
N TYR A 276 6.01 14.01 5.52
CA TYR A 276 6.03 15.40 5.99
C TYR A 276 6.63 16.40 4.99
N ALA A 277 6.91 15.96 3.74
CA ALA A 277 7.26 16.87 2.65
C ALA A 277 6.01 17.66 2.20
N TYR A 278 5.68 18.68 2.95
CA TYR A 278 4.50 19.53 2.74
C TYR A 278 4.84 20.80 1.97
N SER A 279 3.78 21.50 1.52
CA SER A 279 3.84 22.87 1.02
C SER A 279 2.97 23.78 1.88
N ARG A 280 3.38 25.03 2.06
CA ARG A 280 2.61 26.02 2.82
C ARG A 280 1.52 26.63 1.95
N ARG A 281 0.25 26.60 2.42
CA ARG A 281 -0.90 27.21 1.73
C ARG A 281 -1.15 28.67 2.11
N ASP A 282 -0.44 29.22 3.09
CA ASP A 282 -0.49 30.62 3.48
C ASP A 282 0.43 31.52 2.62
N VAL A 283 1.15 30.93 1.66
CA VAL A 283 1.94 31.65 0.64
C VAL A 283 1.02 32.05 -0.51
N PRO A 284 1.12 33.29 -1.05
CA PRO A 284 0.40 33.68 -2.25
C PRO A 284 0.71 32.73 -3.42
N ASP A 285 -0.32 32.34 -4.19
CA ASP A 285 -0.17 31.44 -5.34
C ASP A 285 0.48 30.06 -5.01
N TYR A 286 0.25 29.52 -3.83
CA TYR A 286 0.90 28.34 -3.28
C TYR A 286 0.84 27.08 -4.16
N TYR A 287 -0.08 27.00 -5.12
CA TYR A 287 -0.07 25.92 -6.12
C TYR A 287 1.10 26.02 -7.10
N LYS A 288 1.62 27.22 -7.34
CA LYS A 288 2.75 27.48 -8.23
C LYS A 288 4.05 27.71 -7.46
N ASP A 289 4.01 28.55 -6.41
CA ASP A 289 5.15 28.83 -5.55
C ASP A 289 5.10 27.93 -4.31
N ARG A 290 5.56 26.68 -4.50
CA ARG A 290 5.52 25.64 -3.48
C ARG A 290 6.70 25.78 -2.55
N ILE A 291 6.43 26.10 -1.30
CA ILE A 291 7.45 26.39 -0.30
C ILE A 291 7.22 25.49 0.93
N ASN A 292 8.30 24.86 1.37
CA ASN A 292 8.44 24.25 2.68
C ASN A 292 9.44 25.06 3.50
N THR A 293 9.27 25.20 4.80
CA THR A 293 10.16 26.00 5.65
C THR A 293 10.79 25.22 6.79
N SER A 294 10.63 23.89 6.83
CA SER A 294 11.25 23.03 7.84
C SER A 294 12.76 23.24 7.90
N ASP A 295 13.31 23.34 9.10
CA ASP A 295 14.75 23.36 9.31
C ASP A 295 15.36 21.96 9.32
N TYR A 296 14.57 20.92 9.60
CA TYR A 296 14.99 19.51 9.53
C TYR A 296 14.44 18.83 8.27
N PRO A 297 15.20 17.90 7.63
CA PRO A 297 14.75 17.27 6.39
C PRO A 297 13.61 16.27 6.64
N SER A 298 12.63 16.25 5.72
CA SER A 298 11.64 15.19 5.63
C SER A 298 12.05 14.23 4.52
N ALA A 299 12.83 13.24 4.87
CA ALA A 299 13.47 12.31 3.92
C ALA A 299 13.22 10.85 4.29
N SER A 300 13.29 9.99 3.31
CA SER A 300 13.18 8.53 3.45
C SER A 300 14.16 7.85 2.49
N ASP A 301 15.06 7.04 3.05
CA ASP A 301 15.99 6.17 2.34
C ASP A 301 15.48 4.73 2.50
N VAL A 302 15.24 4.03 1.41
CA VAL A 302 14.64 2.69 1.39
C VAL A 302 15.41 1.78 0.47
N LEU A 303 15.90 0.67 1.03
CA LEU A 303 16.40 -0.45 0.27
C LEU A 303 15.46 -1.64 0.43
N ALA A 304 14.74 -2.00 -0.64
CA ALA A 304 13.88 -3.16 -0.67
C ALA A 304 14.47 -4.26 -1.57
N GLN A 305 14.52 -5.48 -1.05
CA GLN A 305 14.96 -6.67 -1.76
C GLN A 305 13.87 -7.74 -1.71
N VAL A 306 13.55 -8.31 -2.86
CA VAL A 306 12.50 -9.32 -3.01
C VAL A 306 13.03 -10.47 -3.83
N ALA A 307 12.97 -11.69 -3.29
CA ALA A 307 13.29 -12.91 -4.03
C ALA A 307 12.10 -13.87 -4.01
N THR A 308 11.77 -14.46 -5.15
CA THR A 308 10.72 -15.48 -5.25
C THR A 308 11.20 -16.68 -6.06
N LEU A 309 10.82 -17.86 -5.61
CA LEU A 309 10.99 -19.11 -6.35
C LEU A 309 9.64 -19.80 -6.44
N GLU A 310 9.09 -19.85 -7.65
CA GLU A 310 7.87 -20.62 -7.95
C GLU A 310 8.23 -21.85 -8.78
N VAL A 311 7.79 -23.00 -8.33
CA VAL A 311 7.99 -24.30 -9.01
C VAL A 311 6.62 -24.92 -9.24
N ASP A 312 6.29 -25.14 -10.49
CA ASP A 312 5.08 -25.81 -10.93
C ASP A 312 5.42 -27.19 -11.48
N TYR A 313 4.66 -28.20 -11.06
CA TYR A 313 4.77 -29.55 -11.59
C TYR A 313 3.39 -30.09 -11.99
N ALA A 314 3.13 -30.16 -13.28
CA ALA A 314 1.95 -30.80 -13.85
C ALA A 314 2.13 -32.32 -13.81
N ALA A 315 1.67 -32.95 -12.71
CA ALA A 315 1.78 -34.40 -12.54
C ALA A 315 0.86 -35.19 -13.49
N SER A 316 -0.18 -34.54 -14.00
CA SER A 316 -1.09 -35.02 -15.06
C SER A 316 -1.91 -33.84 -15.57
N ASP A 317 -2.74 -34.08 -16.61
CA ASP A 317 -3.66 -33.05 -17.15
C ASP A 317 -4.64 -32.50 -16.10
N ALA A 318 -4.91 -33.26 -15.03
CA ALA A 318 -5.84 -32.87 -13.98
C ALA A 318 -5.16 -32.32 -12.70
N TRP A 319 -3.88 -32.60 -12.46
CA TRP A 319 -3.22 -32.30 -11.20
C TRP A 319 -1.93 -31.52 -11.42
N THR A 320 -1.86 -30.35 -10.79
CA THR A 320 -0.64 -29.52 -10.74
C THR A 320 -0.29 -29.23 -9.28
N LEU A 321 0.99 -29.47 -8.94
CA LEU A 321 1.58 -29.05 -7.67
C LEU A 321 2.37 -27.78 -7.87
N THR A 322 2.08 -26.74 -7.11
CA THR A 322 2.83 -25.48 -7.08
C THR A 322 3.50 -25.30 -5.72
N SER A 323 4.78 -24.97 -5.71
CA SER A 323 5.54 -24.54 -4.55
C SER A 323 6.00 -23.12 -4.77
N ALA A 324 5.59 -22.18 -3.93
CA ALA A 324 6.00 -20.78 -3.99
C ALA A 324 6.72 -20.38 -2.69
N THR A 325 7.99 -20.02 -2.82
CA THR A 325 8.82 -19.49 -1.73
C THR A 325 9.07 -18.03 -1.98
N SER A 326 8.87 -17.15 -0.99
CA SER A 326 9.25 -15.74 -1.10
C SER A 326 10.08 -15.28 0.09
N TRP A 327 11.01 -14.39 -0.19
CA TRP A 327 11.77 -13.66 0.82
C TRP A 327 11.76 -12.18 0.48
N THR A 328 11.48 -11.36 1.50
CA THR A 328 11.55 -9.89 1.40
C THR A 328 12.42 -9.36 2.53
N ASP A 329 13.30 -8.44 2.22
CA ASP A 329 14.16 -7.74 3.16
C ASP A 329 14.08 -6.25 2.85
N THR A 330 13.80 -5.43 3.85
CA THR A 330 13.65 -4.00 3.67
C THR A 330 14.33 -3.26 4.81
N ASP A 331 15.29 -2.45 4.46
CA ASP A 331 15.91 -1.44 5.34
C ASP A 331 15.33 -0.07 4.98
N MET A 332 14.92 0.68 6.00
CA MET A 332 14.33 2.00 5.82
C MET A 332 14.82 2.95 6.90
N ALA A 333 15.41 4.07 6.48
CA ALA A 333 15.74 5.20 7.35
C ALA A 333 14.86 6.39 7.00
N ARG A 334 14.33 7.08 8.02
CA ARG A 334 13.47 8.24 7.86
C ARG A 334 13.90 9.36 8.76
N SER A 335 13.86 10.58 8.23
CA SER A 335 14.03 11.83 8.99
C SER A 335 12.80 12.71 8.77
N PHE A 336 12.39 13.45 9.78
CA PHE A 336 11.27 14.36 9.67
C PHE A 336 11.34 15.47 10.72
N ASP A 337 10.82 16.63 10.34
CA ASP A 337 10.59 17.75 11.23
C ASP A 337 9.23 17.54 11.91
N THR A 338 9.20 17.57 13.25
CA THR A 338 7.97 17.33 14.01
C THR A 338 7.18 18.61 14.29
N ASP A 339 7.81 19.80 14.28
CA ASP A 339 7.12 21.07 14.46
C ASP A 339 6.80 21.79 13.13
N LEU A 340 7.37 21.31 12.01
CA LEU A 340 7.15 21.81 10.66
C LEU A 340 7.49 23.31 10.51
N THR A 341 8.46 23.82 11.27
CA THR A 341 8.84 25.23 11.30
C THR A 341 10.30 25.46 10.90
N GLU A 342 10.73 26.72 10.91
CA GLU A 342 12.13 27.15 10.69
C GLU A 342 13.00 27.06 11.96
N ARG A 343 12.43 26.56 13.08
CA ARG A 343 13.09 26.54 14.37
C ARG A 343 13.66 25.16 14.66
N PRO A 344 14.93 25.04 15.08
CA PRO A 344 15.56 23.76 15.37
C PRO A 344 15.11 23.20 16.73
N GLU A 345 13.83 23.10 16.93
CA GLU A 345 13.23 22.76 18.22
C GLU A 345 12.76 21.32 18.30
N ALA A 346 12.36 20.72 17.17
CA ALA A 346 11.80 19.39 17.16
C ALA A 346 12.14 18.61 15.87
N TYR A 347 12.53 17.35 16.01
CA TYR A 347 12.91 16.47 14.91
C TYR A 347 12.65 15.01 15.26
N GLY A 348 12.66 14.14 14.25
CA GLY A 348 12.59 12.71 14.43
C GLY A 348 13.43 11.97 13.40
N ASP A 349 14.12 10.93 13.86
CA ASP A 349 14.82 9.95 13.05
C ASP A 349 14.33 8.56 13.41
N THR A 350 14.08 7.74 12.41
CA THR A 350 13.58 6.36 12.59
C THR A 350 14.30 5.42 11.65
N ASP A 351 14.83 4.34 12.20
CA ASP A 351 15.34 3.19 11.42
C ASP A 351 14.38 2.02 11.58
N GLU A 352 13.96 1.44 10.46
CA GLU A 352 13.04 0.30 10.42
C GLU A 352 13.62 -0.83 9.56
N PHE A 353 13.53 -2.04 10.06
CA PHE A 353 13.95 -3.24 9.36
C PHE A 353 12.82 -4.26 9.32
N TYR A 354 12.60 -4.85 8.15
CA TYR A 354 11.60 -5.88 7.90
C TYR A 354 12.24 -7.06 7.15
N ASP A 355 12.16 -8.25 7.73
CA ASP A 355 12.56 -9.50 7.07
C ASP A 355 11.38 -10.46 7.08
N THR A 356 11.00 -10.97 5.91
CA THR A 356 9.88 -11.92 5.79
C THR A 356 10.27 -13.08 4.91
N LEU A 357 10.05 -14.29 5.41
CA LEU A 357 10.15 -15.54 4.64
C LEU A 357 8.78 -16.20 4.62
N SER A 358 8.30 -16.58 3.44
CA SER A 358 7.07 -17.37 3.29
C SER A 358 7.26 -18.58 2.38
N GLN A 359 6.43 -19.60 2.64
CA GLN A 359 6.32 -20.80 1.83
C GLN A 359 4.85 -21.13 1.62
N GLU A 360 4.46 -21.38 0.38
CA GLU A 360 3.13 -21.84 0.02
C GLU A 360 3.21 -23.09 -0.84
N LEU A 361 2.42 -24.09 -0.51
CA LEU A 361 2.27 -25.31 -1.30
C LEU A 361 0.80 -25.39 -1.74
N ARG A 362 0.55 -25.53 -3.03
CA ARG A 362 -0.78 -25.62 -3.62
C ARG A 362 -0.90 -26.89 -4.46
N LEU A 363 -1.96 -27.63 -4.23
CA LEU A 363 -2.36 -28.74 -5.09
C LEU A 363 -3.61 -28.33 -5.87
N HIS A 364 -3.45 -28.11 -7.15
CA HIS A 364 -4.53 -27.76 -8.08
C HIS A 364 -5.15 -29.01 -8.68
N TYR A 365 -6.45 -28.99 -8.82
CA TYR A 365 -7.23 -30.00 -9.54
C TYR A 365 -8.09 -29.33 -10.61
N SER A 366 -8.02 -29.85 -11.85
CA SER A 366 -8.81 -29.40 -12.99
C SER A 366 -9.47 -30.60 -13.66
N GLY A 367 -10.71 -30.93 -13.27
CA GLY A 367 -11.54 -31.99 -13.84
C GLY A 367 -12.74 -31.42 -14.58
N GLN A 368 -13.58 -32.30 -15.12
CA GLN A 368 -14.72 -31.90 -15.96
C GLN A 368 -15.78 -31.07 -15.22
N ARG A 369 -16.04 -31.34 -13.94
CA ARG A 369 -17.06 -30.68 -13.12
C ARG A 369 -16.52 -30.06 -11.85
N LEU A 370 -15.34 -30.43 -11.42
CA LEU A 370 -14.70 -29.91 -10.23
C LEU A 370 -13.36 -29.32 -10.64
N ARG A 371 -13.13 -28.08 -10.23
CA ARG A 371 -11.83 -27.40 -10.34
C ARG A 371 -11.55 -26.62 -9.07
N GLY A 372 -10.28 -26.42 -8.74
CA GLY A 372 -9.91 -25.67 -7.56
C GLY A 372 -8.56 -26.05 -7.01
N LEU A 373 -8.29 -25.58 -5.81
CA LEU A 373 -7.02 -25.84 -5.11
C LEU A 373 -7.22 -26.11 -3.62
N VAL A 374 -6.24 -26.79 -3.06
CA VAL A 374 -6.01 -26.87 -1.60
C VAL A 374 -4.57 -26.44 -1.37
N GLY A 375 -4.34 -25.60 -0.37
CA GLY A 375 -3.02 -25.07 -0.08
C GLY A 375 -2.67 -25.05 1.39
N LEU A 376 -1.36 -25.10 1.64
CA LEU A 376 -0.72 -24.87 2.95
C LEU A 376 0.15 -23.63 2.82
N TYR A 377 0.08 -22.74 3.80
CA TYR A 377 0.88 -21.52 3.86
C TYR A 377 1.58 -21.43 5.20
N GLY A 378 2.84 -21.01 5.18
CA GLY A 378 3.60 -20.66 6.36
C GLY A 378 4.44 -19.42 6.13
N SER A 379 4.47 -18.50 7.10
CA SER A 379 5.35 -17.32 7.04
C SER A 379 5.95 -17.00 8.40
N GLN A 380 7.11 -16.33 8.35
CA GLN A 380 7.73 -15.68 9.49
C GLN A 380 8.15 -14.28 9.07
N ARG A 381 7.68 -13.27 9.82
CA ARG A 381 8.08 -11.86 9.65
C ARG A 381 8.75 -11.41 10.94
N GLU A 382 9.90 -10.76 10.79
CA GLU A 382 10.63 -10.09 11.86
C GLU A 382 10.71 -8.59 11.57
N THR A 383 10.50 -7.77 12.60
CA THR A 383 10.66 -6.31 12.49
C THR A 383 11.52 -5.80 13.62
N ASP A 384 12.34 -4.80 13.33
CA ASP A 384 13.12 -4.04 14.30
C ASP A 384 12.96 -2.55 13.93
N ASN A 385 12.43 -1.77 14.86
CA ASN A 385 12.17 -0.34 14.68
C ASN A 385 12.87 0.41 15.81
N SER A 386 13.66 1.40 15.47
CA SER A 386 14.26 2.33 16.44
C SER A 386 13.96 3.77 16.05
N SER A 387 13.64 4.61 17.03
CA SER A 387 13.29 6.00 16.81
C SER A 387 13.99 6.87 17.86
N VAL A 388 14.49 8.02 17.41
CA VAL A 388 15.01 9.10 18.26
C VAL A 388 14.34 10.39 17.85
N ASN A 389 13.61 11.00 18.77
CA ASN A 389 12.84 12.21 18.49
C ASN A 389 13.10 13.26 19.53
N ARG A 390 13.16 14.52 19.12
CA ARG A 390 12.91 15.67 20.00
C ARG A 390 11.51 16.18 19.72
N THR A 391 10.67 16.20 20.75
CA THR A 391 9.26 16.55 20.63
C THR A 391 8.91 17.63 21.64
N ASN A 392 8.13 18.61 21.20
CA ASN A 392 7.56 19.65 22.04
C ASN A 392 6.12 19.23 22.43
N VAL A 393 5.92 18.88 23.71
CA VAL A 393 4.60 18.54 24.23
C VAL A 393 3.97 19.81 24.80
N ASP A 394 2.78 20.18 24.34
CA ASP A 394 2.06 21.32 24.90
C ASP A 394 1.84 21.15 26.39
N THR A 395 2.09 22.24 27.16
CA THR A 395 1.91 22.18 28.61
C THR A 395 0.45 21.91 28.96
N PRO A 396 0.13 20.76 29.60
CA PRO A 396 -1.25 20.29 29.77
C PRO A 396 -1.95 21.08 30.90
N VAL A 397 -2.51 22.25 30.57
CA VAL A 397 -3.14 23.18 31.54
C VAL A 397 -4.23 22.51 32.33
N SER A 398 -5.10 21.73 31.69
CA SER A 398 -6.21 21.01 32.33
C SER A 398 -5.71 19.97 33.34
N THR A 399 -4.69 19.21 32.99
CA THR A 399 -4.08 18.20 33.87
C THR A 399 -3.38 18.86 35.08
N ILE A 400 -2.62 19.94 34.85
CA ILE A 400 -1.99 20.72 35.91
C ILE A 400 -3.05 21.29 36.86
N ALA A 401 -4.14 21.86 36.32
CA ALA A 401 -5.24 22.37 37.12
C ALA A 401 -5.90 21.27 37.97
N ALA A 402 -6.10 20.09 37.40
CA ALA A 402 -6.65 18.94 38.14
C ALA A 402 -5.73 18.46 39.29
N VAL A 403 -4.40 18.44 39.05
CA VAL A 403 -3.41 18.10 40.10
C VAL A 403 -3.45 19.12 41.22
N LEU A 404 -3.53 20.42 40.90
CA LEU A 404 -3.60 21.49 41.87
C LEU A 404 -4.91 21.45 42.69
N GLN A 405 -6.03 21.12 42.07
CA GLN A 405 -7.30 20.89 42.75
C GLN A 405 -7.23 19.68 43.70
N GLY A 406 -6.59 18.60 43.27
CA GLY A 406 -6.30 17.42 44.13
C GLY A 406 -5.40 17.80 45.33
N ALA A 407 -4.56 18.80 45.19
CA ALA A 407 -3.75 19.36 46.29
C ALA A 407 -4.50 20.37 47.17
N GLY A 408 -5.79 20.63 46.91
CA GLY A 408 -6.69 21.43 47.74
C GLY A 408 -6.92 22.86 47.30
N LEU A 409 -6.48 23.26 46.10
CA LEU A 409 -6.81 24.56 45.51
C LEU A 409 -8.23 24.54 44.92
N ASP A 410 -8.95 25.68 45.00
CA ASP A 410 -10.20 25.80 44.26
C ASP A 410 -9.99 25.85 42.75
N ALA A 411 -11.02 25.53 41.97
CA ALA A 411 -10.92 25.36 40.52
C ALA A 411 -10.45 26.65 39.79
N ALA A 412 -10.87 27.84 40.26
CA ALA A 412 -10.48 29.09 39.64
C ALA A 412 -9.01 29.41 39.86
N THR A 413 -8.53 29.26 41.11
CA THR A 413 -7.11 29.45 41.47
C THR A 413 -6.22 28.41 40.79
N ALA A 414 -6.64 27.18 40.73
CA ALA A 414 -5.92 26.10 40.07
C ALA A 414 -5.79 26.36 38.55
N GLY A 415 -6.86 26.80 37.89
CA GLY A 415 -6.84 27.14 36.47
C GLY A 415 -5.97 28.35 36.15
N GLN A 416 -6.04 29.40 36.99
CA GLN A 416 -5.18 30.60 36.82
C GLN A 416 -3.69 30.25 36.99
N LEU A 417 -3.34 29.45 37.99
CA LEU A 417 -1.93 29.05 38.24
C LEU A 417 -1.42 28.13 37.12
N ALA A 418 -2.23 27.20 36.63
CA ALA A 418 -1.87 26.38 35.51
C ALA A 418 -1.65 27.20 34.22
N GLY A 419 -2.49 28.22 33.97
CA GLY A 419 -2.32 29.15 32.86
C GLY A 419 -1.04 30.01 32.98
N LEU A 420 -0.71 30.50 34.19
CA LEU A 420 0.55 31.22 34.44
C LEU A 420 1.78 30.32 34.23
N TYR A 421 1.69 29.06 34.64
CA TYR A 421 2.76 28.08 34.41
C TYR A 421 2.95 27.83 32.91
N ALA A 422 1.87 27.64 32.16
CA ALA A 422 1.92 27.43 30.71
C ALA A 422 2.44 28.67 29.95
N GLN A 423 2.24 29.90 30.47
CA GLN A 423 2.87 31.08 29.91
C GLN A 423 4.41 31.10 30.14
N ALA A 424 4.88 30.54 31.25
CA ALA A 424 6.31 30.46 31.58
C ALA A 424 7.00 29.25 30.87
N LEU A 425 6.26 28.20 30.64
CA LEU A 425 6.70 26.99 29.92
C LEU A 425 5.57 26.56 28.96
N PRO A 426 5.46 27.19 27.78
CA PRO A 426 4.39 26.88 26.84
C PRO A 426 4.44 25.41 26.35
N VAL A 427 5.65 24.92 26.13
CA VAL A 427 5.92 23.55 25.66
C VAL A 427 6.95 22.87 26.55
N ILE A 428 6.81 21.59 26.73
CA ILE A 428 7.73 20.71 27.47
C ILE A 428 8.58 19.98 26.42
N PRO A 429 9.84 20.40 26.17
CA PRO A 429 10.70 19.72 25.21
C PRO A 429 11.21 18.40 25.81
N VAL A 430 10.99 17.31 25.08
CA VAL A 430 11.34 15.94 25.49
C VAL A 430 12.19 15.29 24.41
N ASP A 431 13.38 14.82 24.78
CA ASP A 431 14.12 13.84 23.99
C ASP A 431 13.59 12.45 24.29
N TYR A 432 13.11 11.79 23.25
CA TYR A 432 12.49 10.47 23.32
C TYR A 432 13.23 9.51 22.41
N ALA A 433 13.61 8.35 22.94
CA ALA A 433 14.18 7.27 22.14
C ALA A 433 13.43 5.97 22.43
N SER A 434 13.12 5.22 21.38
CA SER A 434 12.44 3.93 21.51
C SER A 434 13.03 2.89 20.57
N ARG A 435 12.89 1.62 20.98
CA ARG A 435 13.15 0.48 20.11
C ARG A 435 12.08 -0.57 20.34
N GLY A 436 11.43 -0.98 19.24
CA GLY A 436 10.46 -2.04 19.20
C GLY A 436 10.95 -3.20 18.35
N THR A 437 10.71 -4.44 18.83
CA THR A 437 10.97 -5.64 18.03
C THR A 437 9.70 -6.47 17.97
N SER A 438 9.36 -7.00 16.81
CA SER A 438 8.25 -7.94 16.70
C SER A 438 8.61 -9.15 15.85
N ARG A 439 7.91 -10.25 16.10
CA ARG A 439 7.93 -11.45 15.26
C ARG A 439 6.52 -11.97 15.12
N SER A 440 6.06 -12.12 13.88
CA SER A 440 4.83 -12.82 13.52
C SER A 440 5.16 -14.15 12.84
N ARG A 441 4.47 -15.22 13.20
CA ARG A 441 4.47 -16.49 12.51
C ARG A 441 3.05 -16.87 12.18
N ASN A 442 2.78 -17.12 10.92
CA ASN A 442 1.47 -17.55 10.45
C ASN A 442 1.56 -18.95 9.85
N LEU A 443 0.60 -19.80 10.17
CA LEU A 443 0.39 -21.10 9.54
C LEU A 443 -1.08 -21.20 9.12
N ALA A 444 -1.33 -21.53 7.85
CA ALA A 444 -2.69 -21.63 7.34
C ALA A 444 -2.91 -22.84 6.44
N LEU A 445 -4.14 -23.36 6.50
CA LEU A 445 -4.72 -24.29 5.54
C LEU A 445 -5.85 -23.57 4.82
N PHE A 446 -5.86 -23.65 3.48
CA PHE A 446 -6.91 -23.01 2.67
C PHE A 446 -7.33 -23.88 1.50
N ALA A 447 -8.53 -23.63 1.01
CA ALA A 447 -9.09 -24.25 -0.20
C ALA A 447 -10.01 -23.27 -0.91
N ASP A 448 -10.03 -23.34 -2.24
CA ASP A 448 -11.00 -22.66 -3.09
C ASP A 448 -11.39 -23.63 -4.22
N VAL A 449 -12.67 -23.93 -4.33
CA VAL A 449 -13.18 -24.93 -5.26
C VAL A 449 -14.42 -24.42 -5.98
N GLU A 450 -14.58 -24.86 -7.20
CA GLU A 450 -15.75 -24.63 -8.03
C GLU A 450 -16.28 -25.98 -8.53
N TYR A 451 -17.59 -26.18 -8.37
CA TYR A 451 -18.27 -27.40 -8.78
C TYR A 451 -19.45 -27.08 -9.71
N ASP A 452 -19.40 -27.60 -10.94
CA ASP A 452 -20.45 -27.40 -11.94
C ASP A 452 -21.65 -28.32 -11.65
N LEU A 453 -22.70 -27.73 -11.05
CA LEU A 453 -23.97 -28.40 -10.79
C LEU A 453 -24.69 -28.75 -12.10
N SER A 454 -24.55 -27.89 -13.11
CA SER A 454 -25.03 -28.08 -14.48
C SER A 454 -24.09 -27.37 -15.45
N GLU A 455 -24.36 -27.45 -16.75
CA GLU A 455 -23.61 -26.70 -17.79
C GLU A 455 -23.64 -25.17 -17.61
N ARG A 456 -24.54 -24.64 -16.79
CA ARG A 456 -24.73 -23.19 -16.59
C ARG A 456 -24.65 -22.75 -15.15
N LEU A 457 -24.66 -23.65 -14.19
CA LEU A 457 -24.68 -23.29 -12.78
C LEU A 457 -23.50 -23.92 -12.05
N SER A 458 -22.64 -23.11 -11.49
CA SER A 458 -21.50 -23.52 -10.68
C SER A 458 -21.68 -23.08 -9.23
N LEU A 459 -21.31 -23.95 -8.31
CA LEU A 459 -21.20 -23.70 -6.89
C LEU A 459 -19.75 -23.34 -6.56
N LEU A 460 -19.53 -22.23 -5.90
CA LEU A 460 -18.23 -21.78 -5.43
C LEU A 460 -18.14 -22.01 -3.92
N GLY A 461 -17.05 -22.60 -3.45
CA GLY A 461 -16.82 -22.82 -2.03
C GLY A 461 -15.35 -22.70 -1.68
N GLY A 462 -15.06 -22.12 -0.52
CA GLY A 462 -13.71 -22.00 -0.04
C GLY A 462 -13.67 -21.76 1.45
N PHE A 463 -12.50 -21.96 2.01
CA PHE A 463 -12.21 -21.57 3.39
C PHE A 463 -10.72 -21.35 3.57
N ARG A 464 -10.40 -20.61 4.62
CA ARG A 464 -9.04 -20.52 5.17
C ARG A 464 -9.12 -20.59 6.69
N GLN A 465 -8.21 -21.35 7.28
CA GLN A 465 -7.97 -21.40 8.71
C GLN A 465 -6.56 -20.91 8.95
N ASP A 466 -6.42 -19.75 9.58
CA ASP A 466 -5.17 -19.17 10.03
C ASP A 466 -4.94 -19.40 11.52
N ASN A 467 -3.67 -19.62 11.88
CA ASN A 467 -3.16 -19.55 13.23
C ASN A 467 -1.91 -18.68 13.22
N GLU A 468 -1.97 -17.54 13.89
CA GLU A 468 -0.88 -16.57 13.95
C GLU A 468 -0.36 -16.41 15.38
N GLU A 469 0.95 -16.58 15.56
CA GLU A 469 1.67 -16.25 16.79
C GLU A 469 2.38 -14.91 16.61
N TYR A 470 1.98 -13.91 17.38
CA TYR A 470 2.58 -12.57 17.38
C TYR A 470 3.33 -12.32 18.69
N ARG A 471 4.62 -11.97 18.58
CA ARG A 471 5.48 -11.58 19.71
C ARG A 471 5.92 -10.16 19.55
N PHE A 472 5.88 -9.39 20.62
CA PHE A 472 6.27 -7.99 20.62
C PHE A 472 7.00 -7.65 21.91
N GLY A 473 8.04 -6.80 21.81
CA GLY A 473 8.75 -6.19 22.94
C GLY A 473 9.19 -4.78 22.58
N ALA A 474 9.22 -3.87 23.56
CA ALA A 474 9.67 -2.49 23.35
C ALA A 474 10.43 -1.95 24.54
N THR A 475 11.32 -0.99 24.27
CA THR A 475 11.99 -0.15 25.26
C THR A 475 11.82 1.30 24.86
N ALA A 476 11.64 2.18 25.82
CA ALA A 476 11.58 3.62 25.61
C ALA A 476 12.31 4.37 26.71
N THR A 477 12.92 5.49 26.34
CA THR A 477 13.50 6.47 27.26
C THR A 477 13.01 7.85 26.89
N ALA A 478 12.73 8.66 27.91
CA ALA A 478 12.32 10.06 27.76
C ALA A 478 13.07 10.93 28.75
N GLU A 479 13.55 12.07 28.29
CA GLU A 479 14.28 13.05 29.09
C GLU A 479 13.78 14.46 28.81
N PHE A 480 13.48 15.22 29.85
CA PHE A 480 13.19 16.66 29.74
C PHE A 480 14.46 17.43 29.45
N VAL A 481 14.48 18.18 28.35
CA VAL A 481 15.69 18.93 27.88
C VAL A 481 15.54 20.45 27.93
N GLY A 482 14.46 20.96 28.55
CA GLY A 482 14.20 22.38 28.70
C GLY A 482 14.69 22.97 30.00
N THR A 483 14.20 24.19 30.30
CA THR A 483 14.42 24.86 31.56
C THR A 483 13.10 25.03 32.29
N LEU A 484 12.97 24.42 33.47
CA LEU A 484 11.76 24.55 34.28
C LEU A 484 11.59 25.98 34.81
N PRO A 485 10.36 26.48 34.98
CA PRO A 485 10.06 27.75 35.58
C PRO A 485 10.66 27.83 37.00
N ASP A 486 11.39 28.93 37.28
CA ASP A 486 11.94 29.14 38.62
C ASP A 486 10.80 29.43 39.62
N PRO A 487 10.58 28.59 40.65
CA PRO A 487 9.55 28.82 41.64
C PRO A 487 9.65 30.18 42.33
N ALA A 488 10.87 30.70 42.53
CA ALA A 488 11.09 31.98 43.20
C ALA A 488 10.54 33.18 42.40
N ALA A 489 10.50 33.08 41.09
CA ALA A 489 9.94 34.12 40.21
C ALA A 489 8.44 34.36 40.41
N PHE A 490 7.71 33.40 40.99
CA PHE A 490 6.26 33.47 41.25
C PHE A 490 5.95 33.98 42.68
N GLY A 491 6.98 34.34 43.45
CA GLY A 491 6.83 34.83 44.80
C GLY A 491 6.65 33.73 45.87
N PRO A 492 6.87 34.05 47.15
CA PRO A 492 6.99 33.04 48.19
C PRO A 492 5.70 32.23 48.47
N MET A 493 4.54 32.78 48.12
CA MET A 493 3.25 32.13 48.32
C MET A 493 3.00 31.05 47.26
N LEU A 494 3.38 31.27 46.01
CA LEU A 494 3.18 30.34 44.89
C LEU A 494 4.37 29.40 44.62
N ALA A 495 5.57 29.77 45.11
CA ALA A 495 6.77 28.98 44.89
C ALA A 495 6.65 27.49 45.22
N PRO A 496 6.01 27.06 46.32
CA PRO A 496 5.82 25.63 46.58
C PRO A 496 4.92 24.92 45.58
N ALA A 497 3.88 25.61 45.08
CA ALA A 497 2.99 25.07 44.08
C ALA A 497 3.69 24.89 42.71
N ILE A 498 4.46 25.90 42.29
CA ILE A 498 5.26 25.82 41.05
C ILE A 498 6.31 24.70 41.15
N ALA A 499 7.01 24.59 42.29
CA ALA A 499 7.94 23.48 42.53
C ALA A 499 7.22 22.09 42.43
N GLY A 500 6.01 22.00 42.96
CA GLY A 500 5.17 20.80 42.85
C GLY A 500 4.79 20.48 41.40
N ILE A 501 4.41 21.50 40.59
CA ILE A 501 4.13 21.33 39.16
C ILE A 501 5.39 20.87 38.42
N ASN A 502 6.54 21.48 38.67
CA ASN A 502 7.81 21.07 38.08
C ASN A 502 8.12 19.59 38.36
N GLN A 503 7.94 19.12 39.60
CA GLN A 503 8.14 17.73 39.97
C GLN A 503 7.12 16.79 39.30
N ALA A 504 5.85 17.22 39.21
CA ALA A 504 4.80 16.43 38.52
C ALA A 504 5.09 16.33 37.02
N GLY A 505 5.54 17.41 36.37
CA GLY A 505 5.94 17.43 34.96
C GLY A 505 7.12 16.48 34.68
N LEU A 506 8.18 16.54 35.49
CA LEU A 506 9.28 15.58 35.39
C LEU A 506 8.82 14.14 35.63
N GLY A 507 7.89 13.93 36.57
CA GLY A 507 7.31 12.63 36.83
C GLY A 507 6.53 12.06 35.61
N MET A 508 5.80 12.93 34.88
CA MET A 508 5.12 12.54 33.65
C MET A 508 6.11 12.15 32.55
N VAL A 509 7.19 12.91 32.35
CA VAL A 509 8.24 12.53 31.39
C VAL A 509 8.88 11.21 31.78
N GLN A 510 9.13 10.98 33.08
CA GLN A 510 9.68 9.72 33.56
C GLN A 510 8.73 8.53 33.36
N GLN A 511 7.41 8.74 33.33
CA GLN A 511 6.45 7.68 33.03
C GLN A 511 6.56 7.15 31.59
N ALA A 512 7.04 7.96 30.65
CA ALA A 512 7.31 7.53 29.28
C ALA A 512 8.52 6.59 29.16
N ASN A 513 9.37 6.51 30.22
CA ASN A 513 10.42 5.52 30.28
C ASN A 513 9.83 4.15 30.59
N GLY A 514 10.17 3.14 29.81
CA GLY A 514 9.62 1.83 30.05
C GLY A 514 10.36 0.71 29.33
N VAL A 515 10.23 -0.45 29.90
CA VAL A 515 10.59 -1.73 29.24
C VAL A 515 9.33 -2.57 29.21
N THR A 516 8.82 -2.82 28.03
CA THR A 516 7.77 -3.80 27.84
C THR A 516 8.42 -5.16 27.56
N PRO A 517 8.38 -6.09 28.51
CA PRO A 517 8.86 -7.45 28.30
C PRO A 517 8.15 -8.08 27.10
N GLY A 518 8.85 -8.94 26.37
CA GLY A 518 8.26 -9.64 25.25
C GLY A 518 6.96 -10.35 25.64
N SER A 519 5.87 -9.99 24.99
CA SER A 519 4.56 -10.65 25.12
C SER A 519 4.27 -11.48 23.88
N THR A 520 3.54 -12.59 24.08
CA THR A 520 3.11 -13.47 22.99
C THR A 520 1.59 -13.50 22.96
N ARG A 521 1.02 -13.32 21.77
CA ARG A 521 -0.41 -13.50 21.52
C ARG A 521 -0.60 -14.50 20.38
N VAL A 522 -1.69 -15.23 20.42
CA VAL A 522 -2.09 -16.16 19.36
C VAL A 522 -3.46 -15.72 18.86
N PHE A 523 -3.61 -15.65 17.56
CA PHE A 523 -4.84 -15.31 16.88
C PHE A 523 -5.25 -16.46 15.97
N ASP A 524 -6.52 -16.82 16.01
CA ASP A 524 -7.13 -17.82 15.14
C ASP A 524 -8.21 -17.15 14.28
N ALA A 525 -8.23 -17.44 12.97
CA ALA A 525 -9.23 -16.94 12.08
C ALA A 525 -9.76 -18.04 11.14
N PHE A 526 -11.09 -18.21 11.12
CA PHE A 526 -11.77 -19.04 10.13
C PHE A 526 -12.51 -18.15 9.13
N LEU A 527 -12.17 -18.27 7.84
CA LEU A 527 -12.55 -17.38 6.75
C LEU A 527 -13.28 -18.17 5.66
N PRO A 528 -14.59 -18.41 5.81
CA PRO A 528 -15.37 -19.11 4.81
C PRO A 528 -15.71 -18.23 3.60
N LYS A 529 -15.89 -18.88 2.44
CA LYS A 529 -16.38 -18.33 1.18
C LYS A 529 -17.43 -19.28 0.60
N LEU A 530 -18.55 -18.73 0.14
CA LEU A 530 -19.59 -19.49 -0.55
C LEU A 530 -20.19 -18.62 -1.63
N GLY A 531 -20.47 -19.22 -2.80
CA GLY A 531 -21.06 -18.48 -3.90
C GLY A 531 -21.69 -19.37 -4.95
N LEU A 532 -22.36 -18.72 -5.88
CA LEU A 532 -22.98 -19.33 -7.06
C LEU A 532 -22.60 -18.47 -8.28
N ARG A 533 -22.33 -19.11 -9.40
CA ARG A 533 -22.17 -18.47 -10.70
C ARG A 533 -23.15 -19.09 -11.68
N TYR A 534 -23.85 -18.24 -12.43
CA TYR A 534 -24.80 -18.69 -13.44
C TYR A 534 -24.47 -18.07 -14.79
N GLU A 535 -24.26 -18.91 -15.80
CA GLU A 535 -24.03 -18.56 -17.20
C GLU A 535 -25.35 -18.53 -17.96
N TRP A 536 -25.79 -17.32 -18.34
CA TRP A 536 -26.99 -17.14 -19.13
C TRP A 536 -26.79 -17.63 -20.58
N ASN A 537 -25.63 -17.33 -21.11
CA ASN A 537 -25.08 -17.76 -22.38
C ASN A 537 -23.55 -17.60 -22.33
N ASP A 538 -22.85 -17.86 -23.44
CA ASP A 538 -21.37 -17.77 -23.52
C ASP A 538 -20.83 -16.36 -23.24
N ASP A 539 -21.64 -15.31 -23.49
CA ASP A 539 -21.25 -13.90 -23.37
C ASP A 539 -21.75 -13.21 -22.09
N LEU A 540 -22.57 -13.88 -21.29
CA LEU A 540 -23.21 -13.27 -20.11
C LEU A 540 -23.23 -14.23 -18.92
N ALA A 541 -22.56 -13.83 -17.85
CA ALA A 541 -22.60 -14.55 -16.58
C ALA A 541 -22.90 -13.59 -15.41
N THR A 542 -23.54 -14.15 -14.38
CA THR A 542 -23.74 -13.46 -13.09
C THR A 542 -23.27 -14.35 -11.96
N GLY A 543 -22.70 -13.75 -10.91
CA GLY A 543 -22.23 -14.46 -9.74
C GLY A 543 -22.67 -13.77 -8.46
N PHE A 544 -22.85 -14.56 -7.40
CA PHE A 544 -23.06 -14.04 -6.05
C PHE A 544 -22.14 -14.78 -5.08
N VAL A 545 -21.38 -14.01 -4.28
CA VAL A 545 -20.43 -14.57 -3.31
C VAL A 545 -20.62 -13.89 -1.97
N VAL A 546 -20.58 -14.69 -0.91
CA VAL A 546 -20.44 -14.22 0.48
C VAL A 546 -19.15 -14.76 1.04
N GLN A 547 -18.33 -13.87 1.61
CA GLN A 547 -17.04 -14.24 2.19
C GLN A 547 -16.69 -13.39 3.41
N ARG A 548 -15.83 -13.95 4.28
CA ARG A 548 -15.35 -13.28 5.47
C ARG A 548 -13.94 -12.72 5.24
N GLY A 549 -13.72 -11.47 5.61
CA GLY A 549 -12.41 -10.82 5.63
C GLY A 549 -11.86 -10.73 7.05
N TYR A 550 -10.55 -10.52 7.16
CA TYR A 550 -9.82 -10.55 8.41
C TYR A 550 -8.59 -9.62 8.35
N ARG A 551 -8.34 -8.91 9.46
CA ARG A 551 -7.06 -8.28 9.78
C ARG A 551 -6.66 -8.71 11.18
N SER A 552 -5.39 -9.09 11.35
CA SER A 552 -4.90 -9.62 12.63
C SER A 552 -4.89 -8.55 13.72
N GLY A 553 -4.93 -9.02 14.96
CA GLY A 553 -4.70 -8.21 16.13
C GLY A 553 -3.23 -7.83 16.30
N GLY A 554 -2.93 -7.15 17.39
CA GLY A 554 -1.57 -6.72 17.66
C GLY A 554 -1.41 -6.03 18.99
N SER A 555 -0.42 -5.15 19.05
CA SER A 555 -0.10 -4.36 20.23
C SER A 555 0.42 -2.98 19.80
N THR A 556 -0.07 -1.91 20.43
CA THR A 556 0.40 -0.55 20.23
C THR A 556 1.03 -0.03 21.51
N TYR A 557 2.20 0.58 21.40
CA TYR A 557 2.85 1.26 22.52
C TYR A 557 2.26 2.66 22.70
N ASN A 558 1.75 2.96 23.89
CA ASN A 558 1.27 4.29 24.25
C ASN A 558 2.39 5.06 24.94
N ILE A 559 2.87 6.10 24.29
CA ILE A 559 4.02 6.89 24.74
C ILE A 559 3.71 7.59 26.07
N ALA A 560 2.54 8.23 26.18
CA ALA A 560 2.16 8.97 27.38
C ALA A 560 2.01 8.08 28.61
N ARG A 561 1.69 6.79 28.44
CA ARG A 561 1.49 5.80 29.51
C ARG A 561 2.69 4.89 29.71
N GLY A 562 3.68 4.92 28.84
CA GLY A 562 4.89 4.08 28.90
C GLY A 562 4.61 2.57 28.87
N ARG A 563 3.55 2.12 28.20
CA ARG A 563 3.15 0.70 28.16
C ARG A 563 2.43 0.32 26.87
N ASN A 564 2.42 -0.98 26.61
CA ASN A 564 1.66 -1.56 25.50
C ASN A 564 0.20 -1.79 25.83
N PHE A 565 -0.63 -1.59 24.80
CA PHE A 565 -2.02 -1.95 24.76
C PHE A 565 -2.25 -2.96 23.64
N ALA A 566 -2.82 -4.10 24.00
CA ALA A 566 -3.17 -5.13 23.04
C ALA A 566 -4.55 -4.85 22.45
N TYR A 567 -4.73 -5.19 21.18
CA TYR A 567 -6.01 -5.17 20.49
C TYR A 567 -6.26 -6.49 19.76
N ASP A 568 -7.54 -6.81 19.56
CA ASP A 568 -7.97 -8.07 18.96
C ASP A 568 -8.10 -7.96 17.43
N PRO A 569 -8.21 -9.07 16.70
CA PRO A 569 -8.53 -9.08 15.27
C PRO A 569 -9.85 -8.41 14.96
N GLU A 570 -9.96 -7.88 13.73
CA GLU A 570 -11.21 -7.38 13.17
C GLU A 570 -11.67 -8.21 11.98
N PHE A 571 -12.97 -8.23 11.73
CA PHE A 571 -13.58 -9.07 10.72
C PHE A 571 -14.60 -8.30 9.88
N THR A 572 -14.73 -8.72 8.62
CA THR A 572 -15.79 -8.25 7.72
C THR A 572 -16.58 -9.41 7.14
N TRP A 573 -17.87 -9.19 6.89
CA TRP A 573 -18.68 -10.00 6.00
C TRP A 573 -18.96 -9.22 4.72
N ASN A 574 -18.59 -9.77 3.58
CA ASN A 574 -18.81 -9.17 2.27
C ASN A 574 -19.80 -10.03 1.47
N GLY A 575 -20.89 -9.42 1.02
CA GLY A 575 -21.79 -9.97 0.01
C GLY A 575 -21.56 -9.22 -1.30
N GLU A 576 -21.31 -9.94 -2.39
CA GLU A 576 -20.97 -9.35 -3.67
C GLU A 576 -21.73 -10.02 -4.82
N LEU A 577 -22.38 -9.22 -5.66
CA LEU A 577 -23.04 -9.63 -6.90
C LEU A 577 -22.19 -9.15 -8.09
N SER A 578 -21.79 -10.06 -8.97
CA SER A 578 -21.00 -9.78 -10.16
C SER A 578 -21.81 -9.97 -11.44
N LEU A 579 -21.51 -9.15 -12.44
CA LEU A 579 -21.92 -9.27 -13.84
C LEU A 579 -20.69 -9.30 -14.72
N ARG A 580 -20.59 -10.26 -15.61
CA ARG A 580 -19.55 -10.37 -16.64
C ARG A 580 -20.24 -10.49 -17.98
N SER A 581 -19.88 -9.62 -18.92
CA SER A 581 -20.54 -9.64 -20.23
C SER A 581 -19.65 -9.15 -21.37
N GLN A 582 -19.85 -9.78 -22.52
CA GLN A 582 -19.21 -9.46 -23.78
C GLN A 582 -20.28 -9.24 -24.84
N TRP A 583 -20.09 -8.28 -25.73
CA TRP A 583 -21.06 -7.84 -26.72
C TRP A 583 -20.37 -7.48 -28.02
N LEU A 584 -21.10 -7.46 -29.13
CA LEU A 584 -20.62 -7.01 -30.45
C LEU A 584 -19.44 -7.88 -30.95
N ASP A 585 -19.57 -9.19 -30.89
CA ASP A 585 -18.52 -10.14 -31.23
C ASP A 585 -17.22 -9.84 -30.45
N ASP A 586 -17.34 -9.76 -29.11
CA ASP A 586 -16.29 -9.50 -28.12
C ASP A 586 -15.63 -8.11 -28.23
N ALA A 587 -16.14 -7.23 -29.09
CA ALA A 587 -15.62 -5.88 -29.24
C ALA A 587 -15.95 -4.97 -28.06
N LEU A 588 -17.01 -5.24 -27.30
CA LEU A 588 -17.44 -4.48 -26.12
C LEU A 588 -17.51 -5.40 -24.91
N THR A 589 -16.72 -5.10 -23.88
CA THR A 589 -16.78 -5.75 -22.57
C THR A 589 -17.43 -4.81 -21.58
N LEU A 590 -18.36 -5.32 -20.76
CA LEU A 590 -19.01 -4.59 -19.68
C LEU A 590 -19.07 -5.48 -18.44
N ASN A 591 -18.31 -5.14 -17.41
CA ASN A 591 -18.24 -5.83 -16.13
C ASN A 591 -18.75 -4.93 -15.00
N ALA A 592 -19.49 -5.50 -14.06
CA ALA A 592 -19.99 -4.77 -12.92
C ALA A 592 -19.98 -5.62 -11.65
N ASN A 593 -19.79 -4.96 -10.51
CA ASN A 593 -19.93 -5.57 -9.19
C ASN A 593 -20.74 -4.65 -8.28
N LEU A 594 -21.66 -5.23 -7.51
CA LEU A 594 -22.37 -4.59 -6.40
C LEU A 594 -21.89 -5.25 -5.11
N TYR A 595 -21.66 -4.47 -4.05
CA TYR A 595 -21.17 -5.01 -2.80
C TYR A 595 -21.82 -4.37 -1.58
N TYR A 596 -21.87 -5.16 -0.50
CA TYR A 596 -22.19 -4.73 0.86
C TYR A 596 -21.22 -5.39 1.83
N ILE A 597 -20.55 -4.60 2.66
CA ILE A 597 -19.59 -5.04 3.67
C ILE A 597 -20.10 -4.62 5.06
N ASP A 598 -20.25 -5.57 5.96
CA ASP A 598 -20.46 -5.38 7.39
C ASP A 598 -19.14 -5.58 8.13
N TRP A 599 -18.72 -4.60 8.93
CA TRP A 599 -17.41 -4.58 9.58
C TRP A 599 -17.58 -4.54 11.09
N GLN A 600 -17.05 -5.53 11.76
CA GLN A 600 -17.17 -5.75 13.20
C GLN A 600 -15.79 -5.64 13.87
N ASP A 601 -15.80 -5.16 15.12
CA ASP A 601 -14.61 -5.00 15.96
C ASP A 601 -13.51 -4.15 15.28
N LYS A 602 -13.93 -3.11 14.52
CA LYS A 602 -13.02 -2.26 13.74
C LYS A 602 -11.94 -1.68 14.65
N GLN A 603 -10.69 -1.91 14.26
CA GLN A 603 -9.52 -1.33 14.92
C GLN A 603 -9.44 0.16 14.58
N VAL A 604 -9.38 0.98 15.60
CA VAL A 604 -9.29 2.44 15.48
C VAL A 604 -8.25 2.96 16.47
N THR A 605 -7.51 3.99 16.08
CA THR A 605 -6.63 4.72 16.98
C THR A 605 -7.45 5.77 17.72
N ALA A 606 -7.47 5.70 19.05
CA ALA A 606 -8.22 6.59 19.91
C ALA A 606 -7.31 7.34 20.87
N LEU A 607 -7.62 8.64 21.12
CA LEU A 607 -7.02 9.48 22.13
C LEU A 607 -7.70 9.26 23.48
N PHE A 608 -6.92 9.27 24.58
CA PHE A 608 -7.39 9.00 25.95
C PHE A 608 -7.19 10.18 26.92
N GLY A 609 -6.61 11.29 26.45
CA GLY A 609 -6.73 12.62 27.05
C GLY A 609 -5.69 13.02 28.11
N ILE A 610 -4.55 12.30 28.27
CA ILE A 610 -3.45 12.82 29.10
C ILE A 610 -2.71 13.94 28.35
N ASN A 611 -2.39 13.72 27.10
CA ASN A 611 -1.79 14.67 26.14
C ASN A 611 -1.96 14.07 24.72
N ASP A 612 -1.44 14.75 23.70
CA ASP A 612 -1.55 14.35 22.28
C ASP A 612 -0.87 13.01 21.95
N TYR A 613 -0.03 12.49 22.84
CA TYR A 613 0.63 11.18 22.72
C TYR A 613 -0.07 10.06 23.49
N ASP A 614 -1.21 10.34 24.15
CA ASP A 614 -2.02 9.36 24.87
C ASP A 614 -2.99 8.65 23.92
N TYR A 615 -2.47 8.01 22.89
CA TYR A 615 -3.26 7.25 21.93
C TYR A 615 -2.78 5.81 21.81
N HIS A 616 -3.69 4.91 21.49
CA HIS A 616 -3.41 3.53 21.11
C HIS A 616 -4.59 2.93 20.35
N THR A 617 -4.34 1.82 19.66
CA THR A 617 -5.36 1.10 18.91
C THR A 617 -6.29 0.33 19.85
N VAL A 618 -7.59 0.41 19.58
CA VAL A 618 -8.66 -0.32 20.29
C VAL A 618 -9.65 -0.91 19.28
N ASN A 619 -10.37 -1.97 19.67
CA ASN A 619 -11.49 -2.52 18.92
C ASN A 619 -12.77 -1.81 19.38
N ALA A 620 -13.11 -0.68 18.81
CA ALA A 620 -14.17 0.19 19.31
C ALA A 620 -15.24 0.53 18.26
N GLY A 621 -15.10 0.04 17.02
CA GLY A 621 -15.97 0.44 15.93
C GLY A 621 -16.78 -0.70 15.33
N LYS A 622 -18.01 -0.36 14.90
CA LYS A 622 -18.75 -1.09 13.89
C LYS A 622 -19.00 -0.15 12.72
N ALA A 623 -18.93 -0.70 11.52
CA ALA A 623 -19.13 0.08 10.32
C ALA A 623 -19.78 -0.76 9.23
N HIS A 624 -20.40 -0.11 8.28
CA HIS A 624 -20.79 -0.76 7.03
C HIS A 624 -20.41 0.11 5.83
N LEU A 625 -20.25 -0.54 4.70
CA LEU A 625 -20.03 0.13 3.43
C LEU A 625 -20.71 -0.63 2.30
N TYR A 626 -21.17 0.13 1.31
CA TYR A 626 -21.81 -0.44 0.13
C TYR A 626 -21.56 0.42 -1.09
N GLY A 627 -21.66 -0.21 -2.26
CA GLY A 627 -21.42 0.49 -3.50
C GLY A 627 -21.44 -0.41 -4.71
N PHE A 628 -20.95 0.15 -5.81
CA PHE A 628 -20.78 -0.59 -7.05
C PHE A 628 -19.52 -0.15 -7.81
N GLU A 629 -19.04 -1.04 -8.66
CA GLU A 629 -18.02 -0.79 -9.68
C GLU A 629 -18.56 -1.21 -11.04
N VAL A 630 -18.26 -0.41 -12.07
CA VAL A 630 -18.57 -0.72 -13.48
C VAL A 630 -17.32 -0.43 -14.30
N GLU A 631 -16.91 -1.40 -15.10
CA GLU A 631 -15.80 -1.27 -16.04
C GLU A 631 -16.28 -1.61 -17.43
N ALA A 632 -15.96 -0.76 -18.40
CA ALA A 632 -16.29 -0.96 -19.80
C ALA A 632 -15.07 -0.71 -20.68
N SER A 633 -14.93 -1.51 -21.73
CA SER A 633 -13.94 -1.29 -22.78
C SER A 633 -14.54 -1.69 -24.12
N HIS A 634 -14.26 -0.86 -25.15
CA HIS A 634 -14.82 -1.09 -26.48
C HIS A 634 -13.81 -0.76 -27.56
N ARG A 635 -13.57 -1.72 -28.43
CA ARG A 635 -12.78 -1.57 -29.66
C ARG A 635 -13.71 -1.24 -30.82
N VAL A 636 -13.72 0.04 -31.20
CA VAL A 636 -14.55 0.55 -32.32
C VAL A 636 -13.78 0.42 -33.64
N GLY A 637 -13.33 -0.78 -33.97
CA GLY A 637 -12.49 -1.06 -35.14
C GLY A 637 -10.99 -0.89 -34.87
N ALA A 638 -10.16 -0.84 -35.92
CA ALA A 638 -8.71 -0.81 -35.80
C ALA A 638 -8.14 0.54 -35.37
N ALA A 639 -8.88 1.63 -35.62
CA ALA A 639 -8.41 2.99 -35.43
C ALA A 639 -8.72 3.61 -34.06
N PHE A 640 -9.71 3.06 -33.35
CA PHE A 640 -10.18 3.65 -32.09
C PHE A 640 -10.61 2.59 -31.09
N ASP A 641 -10.16 2.74 -29.87
CA ASP A 641 -10.69 2.03 -28.69
C ASP A 641 -10.87 3.00 -27.52
N TRP A 642 -11.83 2.70 -26.64
CA TRP A 642 -12.05 3.45 -25.41
C TRP A 642 -12.31 2.52 -24.24
N TYR A 643 -12.07 3.03 -23.04
CA TYR A 643 -12.32 2.36 -21.78
C TYR A 643 -12.85 3.33 -20.74
N SER A 644 -13.59 2.82 -19.79
CA SER A 644 -14.07 3.59 -18.64
C SER A 644 -14.17 2.75 -17.39
N SER A 645 -14.03 3.39 -16.24
CA SER A 645 -14.31 2.81 -14.93
C SER A 645 -15.16 3.79 -14.12
N LEU A 646 -16.18 3.30 -13.43
CA LEU A 646 -17.06 4.09 -12.58
C LEU A 646 -17.24 3.38 -11.25
N GLY A 647 -16.96 4.06 -10.15
CA GLY A 647 -17.13 3.58 -8.80
C GLY A 647 -18.01 4.48 -7.96
N TYR A 648 -18.88 3.86 -7.18
CA TYR A 648 -19.61 4.50 -6.10
C TYR A 648 -19.36 3.71 -4.82
N SER A 649 -18.98 4.40 -3.74
CA SER A 649 -18.79 3.80 -2.42
C SER A 649 -19.32 4.71 -1.34
N ARG A 650 -20.07 4.16 -0.40
CA ARG A 650 -20.52 4.88 0.78
C ARG A 650 -20.11 4.10 2.02
N THR A 651 -19.34 4.76 2.86
CA THR A 651 -18.86 4.24 4.15
C THR A 651 -19.64 4.89 5.28
N ARG A 652 -19.83 4.19 6.40
CA ARG A 652 -20.50 4.73 7.57
C ARG A 652 -20.05 3.98 8.83
N TYR A 653 -19.72 4.74 9.87
CA TYR A 653 -19.62 4.20 11.23
C TYR A 653 -21.01 3.97 11.81
N ASP A 654 -21.24 2.79 12.34
CA ASP A 654 -22.47 2.48 13.09
C ASP A 654 -22.27 2.74 14.57
N GLU A 655 -21.09 2.38 15.09
CA GLU A 655 -20.66 2.62 16.47
C GLU A 655 -19.19 3.05 16.44
N PHE A 656 -18.91 4.26 16.93
CA PHE A 656 -17.54 4.71 17.15
C PHE A 656 -17.55 5.89 18.14
N LYS A 657 -16.88 5.72 19.29
CA LYS A 657 -16.77 6.76 20.32
C LYS A 657 -15.31 6.95 20.70
N THR A 658 -14.89 8.19 20.77
CA THR A 658 -13.55 8.59 21.26
C THR A 658 -13.69 9.57 22.41
N ILE A 659 -12.60 9.79 23.14
CA ILE A 659 -12.52 10.81 24.17
C ILE A 659 -11.53 11.86 23.66
N VAL A 660 -12.01 13.08 23.43
CA VAL A 660 -11.20 14.23 23.05
C VAL A 660 -11.44 15.32 24.11
N ASP A 661 -10.40 15.89 24.68
CA ASP A 661 -10.49 16.96 25.72
C ASP A 661 -11.44 16.62 26.88
N ALA A 662 -11.42 15.37 27.35
CA ALA A 662 -12.31 14.84 28.39
C ALA A 662 -13.82 14.83 28.01
N GLN A 663 -14.15 15.03 26.74
CA GLN A 663 -15.50 14.89 26.19
C GLN A 663 -15.61 13.57 25.38
N ILE A 664 -16.79 12.97 25.39
CA ILE A 664 -17.07 11.78 24.55
C ILE A 664 -17.63 12.28 23.24
N ASP A 665 -16.86 12.10 22.18
CA ASP A 665 -17.33 12.32 20.81
C ASP A 665 -17.92 11.03 20.25
N ASP A 666 -19.17 11.12 19.77
CA ASP A 666 -19.87 10.00 19.11
C ASP A 666 -19.87 10.22 17.61
N TRP A 667 -19.11 9.42 16.90
CA TRP A 667 -18.95 9.47 15.45
C TRP A 667 -19.93 8.56 14.70
N ALA A 668 -20.95 8.02 15.37
CA ALA A 668 -21.99 7.22 14.71
C ALA A 668 -22.66 8.01 13.57
N GLY A 669 -22.72 7.41 12.38
CA GLY A 669 -23.23 8.05 11.17
C GLY A 669 -22.20 8.79 10.32
N ALA A 670 -20.97 9.03 10.82
CA ALA A 670 -19.89 9.65 10.07
C ALA A 670 -19.37 8.74 8.94
N GLU A 671 -18.85 9.35 7.87
CA GLU A 671 -18.14 8.66 6.79
C GLU A 671 -16.65 8.48 7.19
N PHE A 672 -15.96 7.54 6.54
CA PHE A 672 -14.52 7.36 6.72
C PHE A 672 -13.76 8.55 6.13
N ALA A 673 -12.63 8.88 6.76
CA ALA A 673 -11.72 9.87 6.23
C ALA A 673 -11.15 9.43 4.86
N TYR A 674 -10.89 10.40 3.98
CA TYR A 674 -10.35 10.19 2.63
C TYR A 674 -11.13 9.19 1.75
N ALA A 675 -12.41 8.94 2.03
CA ALA A 675 -13.28 8.03 1.28
C ALA A 675 -14.12 8.80 0.24
N PRO A 676 -13.73 8.83 -1.03
CA PRO A 676 -14.54 9.46 -2.07
C PRO A 676 -15.80 8.65 -2.33
N ARG A 677 -16.95 9.33 -2.47
CA ARG A 677 -18.19 8.63 -2.85
C ARG A 677 -18.20 8.22 -4.31
N TRP A 678 -17.58 9.01 -5.18
CA TRP A 678 -17.54 8.77 -6.61
C TRP A 678 -16.10 8.81 -7.11
N THR A 679 -15.76 7.83 -7.93
CA THR A 679 -14.55 7.78 -8.76
C THR A 679 -14.96 7.47 -10.18
N PHE A 680 -14.32 8.13 -11.14
CA PHE A 680 -14.57 7.89 -12.55
C PHE A 680 -13.28 8.05 -13.34
N ALA A 681 -13.05 7.15 -14.28
CA ALA A 681 -11.99 7.31 -15.28
C ALA A 681 -12.54 6.97 -16.65
N VAL A 682 -12.08 7.69 -17.65
CA VAL A 682 -12.37 7.42 -19.06
C VAL A 682 -11.16 7.77 -19.90
N GLY A 683 -10.87 6.95 -20.88
CA GLY A 683 -9.79 7.21 -21.81
C GLY A 683 -10.01 6.52 -23.15
N GLY A 684 -9.22 6.87 -24.13
CA GLY A 684 -9.27 6.27 -25.45
C GLY A 684 -7.97 6.42 -26.21
N ASN A 685 -7.75 5.48 -27.11
CA ASN A 685 -6.63 5.43 -28.03
C ASN A 685 -7.14 5.68 -29.44
N VAL A 686 -6.44 6.53 -30.17
CA VAL A 686 -6.69 6.81 -31.58
C VAL A 686 -5.42 6.49 -32.37
N ARG A 687 -5.57 5.74 -33.45
CA ARG A 687 -4.50 5.40 -34.38
C ARG A 687 -4.84 5.97 -35.75
N TRP A 688 -3.92 6.69 -36.38
CA TRP A 688 -4.12 7.28 -37.72
C TRP A 688 -2.82 7.31 -38.50
N ALA A 689 -2.94 7.45 -39.81
CA ALA A 689 -1.80 7.55 -40.71
C ALA A 689 -0.72 6.47 -40.47
N GLU A 690 -1.17 5.22 -40.25
CA GLU A 690 -0.39 4.02 -40.04
C GLU A 690 0.42 3.99 -38.72
N ASN A 691 1.14 5.04 -38.38
CA ASN A 691 2.15 5.03 -37.31
C ASN A 691 1.84 6.04 -36.17
N TRP A 692 0.86 6.91 -36.33
CA TRP A 692 0.54 7.86 -35.27
C TRP A 692 -0.45 7.28 -34.26
N VAL A 693 -0.10 7.40 -33.00
CA VAL A 693 -0.93 6.94 -31.87
C VAL A 693 -1.12 8.08 -30.90
N ALA A 694 -2.32 8.27 -30.41
CA ALA A 694 -2.60 9.19 -29.31
C ALA A 694 -3.47 8.49 -28.26
N ASN A 695 -3.20 8.77 -27.01
CA ASN A 695 -4.05 8.47 -25.85
C ASN A 695 -4.45 9.77 -25.19
N LEU A 696 -5.71 9.85 -24.76
CA LEU A 696 -6.21 10.88 -23.87
C LEU A 696 -7.06 10.20 -22.81
N HIS A 697 -6.78 10.49 -21.55
CA HIS A 697 -7.60 9.98 -20.46
C HIS A 697 -7.84 11.03 -19.37
N ALA A 698 -8.97 10.89 -18.70
CA ALA A 698 -9.37 11.72 -17.57
C ALA A 698 -9.75 10.87 -16.37
N THR A 699 -9.39 11.35 -15.18
CA THR A 699 -9.77 10.75 -13.90
C THR A 699 -10.50 11.79 -13.05
N TYR A 700 -11.56 11.36 -12.38
CA TYR A 700 -12.37 12.18 -11.48
C TYR A 700 -12.47 11.51 -10.12
N ARG A 701 -12.35 12.31 -9.07
CA ARG A 701 -12.63 11.92 -7.68
C ARG A 701 -13.53 12.98 -7.04
N SER A 702 -14.62 12.55 -6.40
CA SER A 702 -15.49 13.45 -5.62
C SER A 702 -14.75 14.03 -4.40
N SER A 703 -15.31 15.06 -3.78
CA SER A 703 -14.78 15.64 -2.55
C SER A 703 -14.69 14.61 -1.42
N VAL A 704 -13.65 14.73 -0.57
CA VAL A 704 -13.41 13.86 0.59
C VAL A 704 -13.29 14.69 1.86
N SER A 705 -13.59 14.09 3.01
CA SER A 705 -13.28 14.66 4.31
C SER A 705 -11.88 14.21 4.74
N PRO A 706 -10.96 15.09 5.16
CA PRO A 706 -9.66 14.68 5.68
C PRO A 706 -9.72 14.06 7.08
N GLY A 707 -10.79 14.31 7.83
CA GLY A 707 -11.02 13.76 9.17
C GLY A 707 -12.38 13.10 9.28
N ILE A 708 -12.66 12.54 10.46
CA ILE A 708 -13.96 11.97 10.82
C ILE A 708 -14.79 13.09 11.43
N GLY A 709 -16.06 13.22 10.99
CA GLY A 709 -17.00 14.22 11.52
C GLY A 709 -17.59 15.13 10.45
N ALA A 710 -18.68 15.81 10.83
CA ALA A 710 -19.44 16.67 9.91
C ALA A 710 -18.78 18.02 9.65
N ASP A 711 -17.96 18.49 10.56
CA ASP A 711 -17.36 19.83 10.56
C ASP A 711 -16.01 19.91 9.85
N ALA A 712 -15.41 18.75 9.51
CA ALA A 712 -14.14 18.72 8.80
C ALA A 712 -14.29 19.34 7.39
N ARG A 713 -13.43 20.32 7.07
CA ARG A 713 -13.42 20.99 5.77
C ARG A 713 -13.11 19.99 4.66
N ARG A 714 -14.07 19.77 3.76
CA ARG A 714 -13.88 18.82 2.65
C ARG A 714 -12.84 19.31 1.66
N LEU A 715 -11.92 18.43 1.31
CA LEU A 715 -11.05 18.63 0.15
C LEU A 715 -11.91 18.54 -1.12
N PRO A 716 -11.78 19.51 -2.06
CA PRO A 716 -12.63 19.58 -3.26
C PRO A 716 -12.54 18.33 -4.14
N ALA A 717 -13.56 18.12 -4.96
CA ALA A 717 -13.50 17.19 -6.07
C ALA A 717 -12.42 17.63 -7.06
N ARG A 718 -11.79 16.67 -7.75
CA ARG A 718 -10.77 16.96 -8.77
C ARG A 718 -11.00 16.17 -10.05
N THR A 719 -10.60 16.76 -11.16
CA THR A 719 -10.53 16.11 -12.48
C THR A 719 -9.15 16.32 -13.06
N LEU A 720 -8.44 15.25 -13.34
CA LEU A 720 -7.13 15.31 -13.98
C LEU A 720 -7.23 14.74 -15.39
N VAL A 721 -6.63 15.41 -16.35
CA VAL A 721 -6.57 14.96 -17.75
C VAL A 721 -5.11 14.77 -18.12
N ASN A 722 -4.79 13.60 -18.67
CA ASN A 722 -3.47 13.25 -19.14
C ASN A 722 -3.54 12.84 -20.61
N GLY A 723 -2.46 12.98 -21.32
CA GLY A 723 -2.44 12.60 -22.73
C GLY A 723 -1.04 12.29 -23.23
N ARG A 724 -0.99 11.48 -24.28
CA ARG A 724 0.22 11.11 -25.01
C ARG A 724 -0.07 11.13 -26.50
N VAL A 725 0.89 11.60 -27.29
CA VAL A 725 0.87 11.48 -28.74
C VAL A 725 2.25 11.03 -29.21
N GLY A 726 2.32 10.02 -30.04
CA GLY A 726 3.57 9.44 -30.49
C GLY A 726 3.52 8.91 -31.91
N TYR A 727 4.70 8.75 -32.46
CA TYR A 727 4.95 8.04 -33.70
C TYR A 727 5.57 6.68 -33.36
N GLU A 728 4.91 5.61 -33.77
CA GLU A 728 5.26 4.24 -33.40
C GLU A 728 5.60 3.44 -34.68
N THR A 729 6.74 2.77 -34.65
CA THR A 729 7.18 1.80 -35.67
C THR A 729 7.27 0.41 -35.03
N MET A 730 7.71 -0.58 -35.79
CA MET A 730 7.94 -1.92 -35.22
C MET A 730 9.04 -1.92 -34.16
N ASP A 731 10.10 -1.12 -34.35
CA ASP A 731 11.30 -1.16 -33.52
C ASP A 731 11.41 0.00 -32.54
N TRP A 732 10.72 1.13 -32.77
CA TRP A 732 10.84 2.29 -31.89
C TRP A 732 9.57 3.14 -31.81
N THR A 733 9.44 3.83 -30.70
CA THR A 733 8.37 4.82 -30.46
C THR A 733 8.99 6.12 -29.93
N ALA A 734 8.63 7.26 -30.56
CA ALA A 734 8.94 8.59 -30.03
C ALA A 734 7.62 9.30 -29.69
N TYR A 735 7.53 9.91 -28.51
CA TYR A 735 6.27 10.49 -28.06
C TYR A 735 6.44 11.75 -27.21
N LEU A 736 5.40 12.57 -27.23
CA LEU A 736 5.15 13.67 -26.28
C LEU A 736 4.09 13.21 -25.30
N PHE A 737 4.22 13.61 -24.05
CA PHE A 737 3.21 13.35 -23.03
C PHE A 737 2.96 14.59 -22.17
N ALA A 738 1.77 14.65 -21.59
CA ALA A 738 1.43 15.62 -20.58
C ALA A 738 0.59 14.95 -19.48
N SER A 739 0.99 15.16 -18.23
CA SER A 739 0.20 14.83 -17.06
C SER A 739 -0.37 16.11 -16.46
N ASN A 740 -1.61 16.05 -15.91
CA ASN A 740 -2.35 17.20 -15.43
C ASN A 740 -2.37 18.33 -16.48
N LEU A 741 -2.82 18.01 -17.68
CA LEU A 741 -2.77 18.88 -18.89
C LEU A 741 -3.31 20.31 -18.65
N PHE A 742 -4.34 20.45 -17.82
CA PHE A 742 -4.99 21.73 -17.51
C PHE A 742 -4.40 22.45 -16.29
N ASP A 743 -3.33 21.91 -15.69
CA ASP A 743 -2.65 22.50 -14.52
C ASP A 743 -3.60 22.70 -13.31
N GLU A 744 -4.46 21.71 -13.08
CA GLU A 744 -5.39 21.74 -11.95
C GLU A 744 -4.64 21.73 -10.64
N GLY A 745 -4.82 22.78 -9.83
CA GLY A 745 -4.25 22.87 -8.49
C GLY A 745 -5.14 22.17 -7.46
N TYR A 746 -4.61 21.19 -6.74
CA TYR A 746 -5.40 20.46 -5.76
C TYR A 746 -4.57 20.04 -4.53
N ILE A 747 -5.27 19.94 -3.38
CA ILE A 747 -4.72 19.40 -2.14
C ILE A 747 -5.01 17.90 -2.11
N GLN A 748 -3.97 17.11 -1.87
CA GLN A 748 -4.09 15.67 -1.65
C GLN A 748 -4.34 15.32 -0.19
N TYR A 749 -3.64 16.02 0.72
CA TYR A 749 -3.71 15.79 2.15
C TYR A 749 -3.62 17.10 2.93
N SER A 750 -4.33 17.18 4.05
CA SER A 750 -4.25 18.25 5.04
C SER A 750 -4.30 17.62 6.43
N TRP A 751 -3.44 18.10 7.35
CA TRP A 751 -3.44 17.59 8.73
C TRP A 751 -4.71 17.95 9.48
N ASP A 752 -5.13 19.22 9.34
CA ASP A 752 -6.35 19.76 9.90
C ASP A 752 -6.85 20.95 9.05
N ASP A 753 -7.99 21.53 9.45
CA ASP A 753 -8.62 22.62 8.72
C ASP A 753 -7.82 23.93 8.76
N ASP A 754 -7.09 24.18 9.84
CA ASP A 754 -6.36 25.42 10.09
C ASP A 754 -4.86 25.31 9.80
N SER A 755 -4.33 24.09 9.63
CA SER A 755 -2.92 23.87 9.33
C SER A 755 -2.50 24.64 8.07
N PRO A 756 -1.44 25.42 8.12
CA PRO A 756 -0.85 26.03 6.92
C PRO A 756 -0.18 24.99 6.01
N ASN A 757 0.04 23.77 6.51
CA ASN A 757 0.81 22.73 5.85
C ASN A 757 -0.11 21.75 5.13
N VAL A 758 0.13 21.55 3.82
CA VAL A 758 -0.66 20.67 2.96
C VAL A 758 0.25 19.90 2.01
N ILE A 759 -0.16 18.70 1.62
CA ILE A 759 0.45 17.99 0.51
C ILE A 759 -0.34 18.33 -0.75
N LEU A 760 0.35 18.91 -1.72
CA LEU A 760 -0.22 19.27 -3.01
C LEU A 760 -0.06 18.15 -4.02
N GLY A 761 -1.01 18.03 -4.92
CA GLY A 761 -0.86 17.16 -6.08
C GLY A 761 0.15 17.70 -7.10
N ALA A 762 0.64 16.83 -8.00
CA ALA A 762 1.59 17.23 -9.01
C ALA A 762 1.04 18.35 -9.92
N PRO A 763 1.86 19.35 -10.27
CA PRO A 763 1.49 20.36 -11.27
C PRO A 763 1.41 19.72 -12.65
N ARG A 764 1.13 20.53 -13.71
CA ARG A 764 1.27 20.05 -15.07
C ARG A 764 2.72 19.66 -15.36
N VAL A 765 2.91 18.44 -15.86
CA VAL A 765 4.20 17.92 -16.35
C VAL A 765 4.08 17.70 -17.85
N VAL A 766 5.02 18.22 -18.63
CA VAL A 766 5.10 17.97 -20.07
C VAL A 766 6.45 17.38 -20.39
N GLY A 767 6.49 16.33 -21.19
CA GLY A 767 7.74 15.65 -21.47
C GLY A 767 7.76 14.95 -22.82
N ILE A 768 8.93 14.40 -23.10
CA ILE A 768 9.23 13.59 -24.29
C ILE A 768 9.74 12.22 -23.83
N GLY A 769 9.46 11.22 -24.62
CA GLY A 769 10.01 9.88 -24.42
C GLY A 769 10.40 9.24 -25.73
N PHE A 770 11.40 8.39 -25.66
CA PHE A 770 11.85 7.53 -26.74
C PHE A 770 12.05 6.11 -26.23
N GLU A 771 11.50 5.14 -26.93
CA GLU A 771 11.64 3.72 -26.61
C GLU A 771 12.08 2.97 -27.87
N TYR A 772 13.04 2.05 -27.70
CA TYR A 772 13.52 1.15 -28.73
C TYR A 772 13.29 -0.31 -28.29
N ARG A 773 12.84 -1.15 -29.22
CA ARG A 773 12.55 -2.58 -29.01
C ARG A 773 13.28 -3.41 -30.05
N TRP A 774 13.71 -4.63 -29.70
CA TRP A 774 14.37 -5.57 -30.59
C TRP A 774 14.01 -7.02 -30.27
#